data_242220f39a1b0c1c1c77e0c473452945
#
_entry.id   242220f39a1b0c1c1c77e0c473452945
#
_cell.length_a   1.000
_cell.length_b   1.000
_cell.length_c   1.000
_cell.angle_alpha   90.00
_cell.angle_beta   90.00
_cell.angle_gamma   90.00
#
_symmetry.space_group_name_H-M   'P 1'
#
loop_
_entity.id
_entity.type
_entity.pdbx_description
1 polymer ?
#
loop_
_entity_poly.entity_id
_entity_poly.type
_entity_poly.pdbx_seq_one_letter_code
_entity_poly.pdbx_strand_id
1 'polypeptide(L)'
;MLPPAADDENGQAPRPWGTRGDRQHPSSLGQVCIKGATVGETLDQERLLFPAYRAGLDQPFERIGWEQAFDLLTARIKTTLKERGPSAIAIYGSGQFHTEDYYIAQKLLKGAIGSNNFDANSRLCMSSAVSGYARSLGSDGPPCCYEDIDLADLVVLIGTNTADCHPVLFQRLLKRKKRQGLALNIIVIDPRATATAAIADWHLAIASGTDLALLHGIAHLLLQAGSIDSSFVATATEGFEDFQAHVAAWTPARTAALCGIAEEDLRAIASLWAGSNAVLSLWSMGLNQRVEGTATVGGLINLHLLSGQIGKPGCGPFSLTGQPNAMGGREAGGLAQLLPGYRYVTDASHRTELEQAWGLAPGSIDPAPGLSVWQQIEAMEAGALDLWWVAATNPLVSLPHLERVRAAVSRCPMVVLSEAYAGSETAAYAHLLLPAAQWSEKQGTMTNSERRVTLAPAFRQPPGEARPDWQVFAELGRRLGHGAQFPPSTAADVFAEFVALTAGRLCDLSGLSHGLLAQTGPQQWPFPAGSEPTTSSKRLYGDHRFATASGRARFLCDPPLGLGEPPCEAFPLVLTVGRYLGHWHTMTRTGKVPRLNAMHPEPLLEVHPDDAKRYGLADGAWAQISSRRGTVTAKVQITDRIRPGTLFLPMHWGGSQENACEANALMHALFCPHSRQPELKAAAVRLAAADQVSGESGS
;
A
#
# COMPACT_ATOMS: atom_id res chain seq x y z
N MET A 1 18.04 -14.23 8.48
CA MET A 1 19.30 -13.47 8.25
C MET A 1 20.49 -14.32 8.69
N LEU A 2 21.63 -14.18 8.03
CA LEU A 2 22.89 -14.83 8.41
C LEU A 2 23.80 -13.74 8.99
N PRO A 3 24.41 -13.95 10.17
CA PRO A 3 25.28 -12.94 10.77
C PRO A 3 26.47 -12.62 9.85
N PRO A 4 27.09 -11.44 10.01
CA PRO A 4 28.35 -11.14 9.36
C PRO A 4 29.37 -12.24 9.64
N ALA A 5 30.25 -12.56 8.70
CA ALA A 5 31.42 -13.37 9.01
C ALA A 5 32.25 -12.60 10.04
N ALA A 6 32.81 -13.31 11.02
CA ALA A 6 33.77 -12.72 11.94
C ALA A 6 34.90 -12.05 11.17
N ASP A 7 35.48 -10.99 11.75
CA ASP A 7 36.55 -10.21 11.12
C ASP A 7 37.60 -11.14 10.53
N ASP A 8 37.87 -10.93 9.23
CA ASP A 8 38.94 -11.62 8.56
C ASP A 8 40.26 -11.07 9.12
N GLU A 9 41.21 -11.91 9.48
CA GLU A 9 42.53 -11.52 10.05
C GLU A 9 43.31 -10.54 9.17
N ASN A 10 42.78 -10.22 7.97
CA ASN A 10 43.34 -9.32 6.97
C ASN A 10 42.82 -7.88 7.01
N GLY A 11 42.01 -7.45 8.00
CA GLY A 11 41.57 -6.07 8.16
C GLY A 11 40.54 -5.57 7.10
N GLN A 12 39.86 -6.49 6.42
CA GLN A 12 38.74 -6.12 5.54
C GLN A 12 37.52 -5.76 6.39
N ALA A 13 36.76 -4.74 5.92
CA ALA A 13 35.51 -4.34 6.55
C ALA A 13 34.57 -5.55 6.74
N PRO A 14 33.86 -5.65 7.88
CA PRO A 14 32.99 -6.78 8.18
C PRO A 14 31.95 -6.95 7.05
N ARG A 15 31.78 -8.19 6.59
CA ARG A 15 30.80 -8.48 5.53
C ARG A 15 29.39 -8.13 6.03
N PRO A 16 28.53 -7.59 5.17
CA PRO A 16 27.15 -7.28 5.57
C PRO A 16 26.39 -8.56 5.94
N TRP A 17 25.30 -8.38 6.70
CA TRP A 17 24.38 -9.47 7.02
C TRP A 17 23.90 -10.19 5.76
N GLY A 18 24.08 -11.50 5.71
CA GLY A 18 23.60 -12.34 4.62
C GLY A 18 22.09 -12.62 4.71
N THR A 19 21.46 -12.95 3.58
CA THR A 19 20.04 -13.33 3.52
C THR A 19 19.89 -14.70 2.88
N ARG A 20 19.11 -15.56 3.53
CA ARG A 20 18.68 -16.85 2.97
C ARG A 20 17.18 -17.02 3.15
N GLY A 21 16.49 -17.50 2.10
CA GLY A 21 15.07 -17.79 2.17
C GLY A 21 14.75 -18.95 3.12
N ASP A 22 13.70 -18.81 3.91
CA ASP A 22 13.19 -19.85 4.76
C ASP A 22 12.31 -20.82 3.93
N ARG A 23 12.79 -22.04 3.73
CA ARG A 23 12.10 -23.07 2.94
C ARG A 23 10.83 -23.58 3.61
N GLN A 24 10.70 -23.41 4.92
CA GLN A 24 9.52 -23.84 5.68
C GLN A 24 8.44 -22.76 5.74
N HIS A 25 8.76 -21.53 5.39
CA HIS A 25 7.80 -20.44 5.40
C HIS A 25 6.74 -20.64 4.29
N PRO A 26 5.45 -20.83 4.63
CA PRO A 26 4.41 -21.26 3.68
C PRO A 26 4.11 -20.24 2.58
N SER A 27 4.36 -18.95 2.80
CA SER A 27 4.10 -17.91 1.79
C SER A 27 5.22 -17.79 0.77
N SER A 28 6.49 -17.91 1.16
CA SER A 28 7.64 -17.68 0.28
C SER A 28 8.27 -18.96 -0.26
N LEU A 29 8.10 -20.09 0.42
CA LEU A 29 8.66 -21.41 0.05
C LEU A 29 10.18 -21.34 -0.22
N GLY A 30 10.91 -20.53 0.57
CA GLY A 30 12.33 -20.29 0.42
C GLY A 30 12.75 -19.30 -0.67
N GLN A 31 11.80 -18.67 -1.35
CA GLN A 31 12.10 -17.66 -2.37
C GLN A 31 12.42 -16.31 -1.73
N VAL A 32 13.37 -15.60 -2.31
CA VAL A 32 13.69 -14.19 -2.02
C VAL A 32 13.87 -13.43 -3.32
N CYS A 33 13.43 -12.17 -3.36
CA CYS A 33 13.72 -11.28 -4.48
C CYS A 33 15.08 -10.58 -4.28
N ILE A 34 15.55 -9.87 -5.31
CA ILE A 34 16.83 -9.15 -5.25
C ILE A 34 16.88 -8.15 -4.07
N LYS A 35 15.78 -7.44 -3.79
CA LYS A 35 15.68 -6.54 -2.64
C LYS A 35 15.80 -7.28 -1.30
N GLY A 36 15.16 -8.44 -1.18
CA GLY A 36 15.28 -9.31 0.00
C GLY A 36 16.68 -9.90 0.14
N ALA A 37 17.33 -10.26 -0.96
CA ALA A 37 18.69 -10.79 -0.95
C ALA A 37 19.73 -9.75 -0.48
N THR A 38 19.45 -8.46 -0.72
CA THR A 38 20.36 -7.34 -0.39
C THR A 38 19.99 -6.59 0.89
N VAL A 39 18.88 -6.93 1.54
CA VAL A 39 18.38 -6.16 2.69
C VAL A 39 19.38 -6.08 3.84
N GLY A 40 20.24 -7.09 3.99
CA GLY A 40 21.29 -7.10 5.00
C GLY A 40 22.33 -5.99 4.83
N GLU A 41 22.57 -5.54 3.60
CA GLU A 41 23.51 -4.46 3.28
C GLU A 41 23.01 -3.09 3.76
N THR A 42 21.72 -2.96 4.06
CA THR A 42 21.08 -1.69 4.44
C THR A 42 20.97 -1.48 5.96
N LEU A 43 21.31 -2.50 6.77
CA LEU A 43 20.94 -2.49 8.20
C LEU A 43 21.72 -1.46 9.03
N ASP A 44 22.97 -1.15 8.64
CA ASP A 44 23.88 -0.33 9.45
C ASP A 44 24.17 1.06 8.84
N GLN A 45 23.80 1.29 7.60
CA GLN A 45 24.15 2.52 6.89
C GLN A 45 23.25 3.70 7.27
N GLU A 46 23.87 4.87 7.53
CA GLU A 46 23.18 6.16 7.74
C GLU A 46 22.02 6.10 8.75
N ARG A 47 22.22 5.40 9.85
CA ARG A 47 21.21 5.26 10.90
C ARG A 47 21.04 6.56 11.70
N LEU A 48 19.80 6.91 12.01
CA LEU A 48 19.49 7.91 13.01
C LEU A 48 19.75 7.26 14.39
N LEU A 49 20.69 7.84 15.17
CA LEU A 49 21.20 7.22 16.38
C LEU A 49 20.68 7.83 17.66
N PHE A 50 20.31 9.11 17.63
CA PHE A 50 19.95 9.88 18.83
C PHE A 50 18.75 10.79 18.50
N PRO A 51 17.90 11.12 19.51
CA PRO A 51 16.93 12.18 19.34
C PRO A 51 17.63 13.52 19.03
N ALA A 52 17.03 14.30 18.14
CA ALA A 52 17.55 15.60 17.78
C ALA A 52 16.41 16.60 17.60
N TYR A 53 16.60 17.83 18.03
CA TYR A 53 15.62 18.91 18.02
C TYR A 53 16.17 20.19 17.40
N ARG A 54 15.31 20.94 16.74
CA ARG A 54 15.54 22.32 16.33
C ARG A 54 14.27 23.15 16.53
N ALA A 55 14.42 24.41 16.94
CA ALA A 55 13.28 25.29 17.20
C ALA A 55 12.64 25.85 15.92
N GLY A 56 13.41 25.96 14.82
CA GLY A 56 12.95 26.42 13.52
C GLY A 56 13.59 25.64 12.38
N LEU A 57 12.94 25.62 11.21
CA LEU A 57 13.42 24.85 10.04
C LEU A 57 14.74 25.39 9.47
N ASP A 58 15.08 26.62 9.74
CA ASP A 58 16.33 27.31 9.39
C ASP A 58 17.49 27.03 10.34
N GLN A 59 17.23 26.35 11.46
CA GLN A 59 18.23 26.04 12.47
C GLN A 59 18.78 24.61 12.27
N PRO A 60 20.04 24.36 12.66
CA PRO A 60 20.58 23.01 12.68
C PRO A 60 19.92 22.17 13.78
N PHE A 61 19.90 20.86 13.58
CA PHE A 61 19.49 19.94 14.62
C PHE A 61 20.55 19.86 15.74
N GLU A 62 20.08 19.97 16.99
CA GLU A 62 20.88 19.71 18.18
C GLU A 62 20.51 18.33 18.76
N ARG A 63 21.51 17.53 19.09
CA ARG A 63 21.29 16.26 19.79
C ARG A 63 20.70 16.54 21.16
N ILE A 64 19.63 15.82 21.52
CA ILE A 64 19.01 15.84 22.85
C ILE A 64 18.89 14.40 23.39
N GLY A 65 18.56 14.28 24.69
CA GLY A 65 18.22 12.98 25.27
C GLY A 65 16.74 12.65 25.13
N TRP A 66 16.39 11.37 25.35
CA TRP A 66 14.99 10.92 25.31
C TRP A 66 14.08 11.63 26.33
N GLU A 67 14.59 11.92 27.53
CA GLU A 67 13.80 12.64 28.56
C GLU A 67 13.37 14.01 28.03
N GLN A 68 14.31 14.77 27.47
CA GLN A 68 14.04 16.07 26.87
C GLN A 68 13.08 15.96 25.68
N ALA A 69 13.23 14.93 24.83
CA ALA A 69 12.33 14.70 23.70
C ALA A 69 10.88 14.43 24.18
N PHE A 70 10.72 13.59 25.21
CA PHE A 70 9.41 13.33 25.80
C PHE A 70 8.81 14.55 26.48
N ASP A 71 9.62 15.35 27.18
CA ASP A 71 9.15 16.58 27.83
C ASP A 71 8.63 17.58 26.78
N LEU A 72 9.37 17.79 25.68
CA LEU A 72 8.95 18.62 24.55
C LEU A 72 7.61 18.14 23.95
N LEU A 73 7.51 16.84 23.65
CA LEU A 73 6.28 16.24 23.09
C LEU A 73 5.09 16.35 24.07
N THR A 74 5.32 16.01 25.34
CA THR A 74 4.26 16.05 26.37
C THR A 74 3.76 17.47 26.57
N ALA A 75 4.67 18.44 26.67
CA ALA A 75 4.32 19.87 26.82
C ALA A 75 3.55 20.37 25.60
N ARG A 76 4.01 20.05 24.37
CA ARG A 76 3.34 20.44 23.14
C ARG A 76 1.94 19.86 23.05
N ILE A 77 1.78 18.55 23.28
CA ILE A 77 0.46 17.90 23.24
C ILE A 77 -0.49 18.51 24.28
N LYS A 78 -0.05 18.69 25.54
CA LYS A 78 -0.89 19.29 26.57
C LYS A 78 -1.33 20.71 26.22
N THR A 79 -0.42 21.54 25.67
CA THR A 79 -0.73 22.88 25.21
C THR A 79 -1.74 22.85 24.06
N THR A 80 -1.49 22.01 23.05
CA THR A 80 -2.40 21.86 21.92
C THR A 80 -3.79 21.39 22.35
N LEU A 81 -3.87 20.39 23.23
CA LEU A 81 -5.16 19.90 23.76
C LEU A 81 -5.95 21.00 24.47
N LYS A 82 -5.26 21.82 25.27
CA LYS A 82 -5.88 22.93 26.02
C LYS A 82 -6.35 24.07 25.10
N GLU A 83 -5.57 24.44 24.11
CA GLU A 83 -5.80 25.66 23.31
C GLU A 83 -6.60 25.37 22.04
N ARG A 84 -6.47 24.18 21.44
CA ARG A 84 -6.98 23.87 20.12
C ARG A 84 -7.77 22.56 20.02
N GLY A 85 -7.69 21.73 21.08
CA GLY A 85 -8.34 20.43 21.14
C GLY A 85 -7.60 19.32 20.39
N PRO A 86 -8.12 18.07 20.48
CA PRO A 86 -7.46 16.88 19.97
C PRO A 86 -7.35 16.84 18.43
N SER A 87 -8.28 17.45 17.71
CA SER A 87 -8.29 17.47 16.24
C SER A 87 -7.08 18.19 15.61
N ALA A 88 -6.35 19.00 16.40
CA ALA A 88 -5.13 19.68 15.97
C ALA A 88 -3.87 18.79 16.03
N ILE A 89 -4.00 17.49 16.38
CA ILE A 89 -2.92 16.52 16.47
C ILE A 89 -3.20 15.38 15.48
N ALA A 90 -2.19 15.02 14.67
CA ALA A 90 -2.29 13.95 13.69
C ALA A 90 -1.02 13.09 13.67
N ILE A 91 -1.19 11.79 13.32
CA ILE A 91 -0.11 10.84 13.08
C ILE A 91 -0.25 10.28 11.67
N TYR A 92 0.86 10.23 10.92
CA TYR A 92 0.97 9.56 9.63
C TYR A 92 1.97 8.41 9.70
N GLY A 93 1.45 7.18 9.78
CA GLY A 93 2.22 5.95 9.96
C GLY A 93 2.50 5.18 8.68
N SER A 94 3.02 3.96 8.83
CA SER A 94 3.54 3.18 7.72
C SER A 94 3.27 1.68 7.82
N GLY A 95 3.03 1.01 6.69
CA GLY A 95 3.06 -0.45 6.58
C GLY A 95 4.42 -1.11 6.84
N GLN A 96 5.42 -0.35 7.27
CA GLN A 96 6.70 -0.83 7.79
C GLN A 96 6.65 -1.08 9.31
N PHE A 97 5.66 -0.57 10.01
CA PHE A 97 5.41 -0.86 11.42
C PHE A 97 5.11 -2.34 11.65
N HIS A 98 5.50 -2.87 12.82
CA HIS A 98 4.90 -4.08 13.35
C HIS A 98 3.45 -3.81 13.81
N THR A 99 2.65 -4.85 13.98
CA THR A 99 1.27 -4.74 14.45
C THR A 99 1.19 -4.04 15.80
N GLU A 100 2.14 -4.30 16.68
CA GLU A 100 2.29 -3.71 18.01
C GLU A 100 2.52 -2.20 17.94
N ASP A 101 3.34 -1.73 16.98
CA ASP A 101 3.58 -0.29 16.78
C ASP A 101 2.27 0.41 16.37
N TYR A 102 1.54 -0.17 15.41
CA TYR A 102 0.24 0.34 14.98
C TYR A 102 -0.77 0.38 16.12
N TYR A 103 -0.87 -0.71 16.87
CA TYR A 103 -1.88 -0.84 17.90
C TYR A 103 -1.70 0.20 19.02
N ILE A 104 -0.48 0.38 19.53
CA ILE A 104 -0.19 1.37 20.57
C ILE A 104 -0.35 2.80 20.04
N ALA A 105 0.03 3.07 18.78
CA ALA A 105 -0.21 4.38 18.16
C ALA A 105 -1.72 4.72 18.07
N GLN A 106 -2.59 3.72 17.74
CA GLN A 106 -4.03 3.90 17.73
C GLN A 106 -4.58 4.16 19.14
N LYS A 107 -4.15 3.36 20.13
CA LYS A 107 -4.57 3.49 21.52
C LYS A 107 -4.16 4.85 22.11
N LEU A 108 -2.95 5.34 21.78
CA LEU A 108 -2.48 6.67 22.17
C LEU A 108 -3.33 7.76 21.51
N LEU A 109 -3.42 7.77 20.18
CA LEU A 109 -4.03 8.90 19.49
C LEU A 109 -5.55 8.91 19.63
N LYS A 110 -6.23 7.78 19.36
CA LYS A 110 -7.70 7.71 19.39
C LYS A 110 -8.26 7.54 20.81
N GLY A 111 -7.52 6.81 21.67
CA GLY A 111 -7.95 6.55 23.04
C GLY A 111 -7.54 7.63 24.03
N ALA A 112 -6.23 7.89 24.18
CA ALA A 112 -5.72 8.79 25.20
C ALA A 112 -5.76 10.26 24.81
N ILE A 113 -5.45 10.60 23.56
CA ILE A 113 -5.48 11.99 23.05
C ILE A 113 -6.89 12.39 22.59
N GLY A 114 -7.69 11.44 22.09
CA GLY A 114 -9.05 11.68 21.60
C GLY A 114 -9.11 12.19 20.15
N SER A 115 -8.05 11.99 19.35
CA SER A 115 -8.01 12.37 17.93
C SER A 115 -8.09 11.13 17.04
N ASN A 116 -8.98 11.13 16.04
CA ASN A 116 -9.05 10.10 15.03
C ASN A 116 -8.10 10.38 13.83
N ASN A 117 -7.26 11.40 13.88
CA ASN A 117 -6.38 11.83 12.79
C ASN A 117 -5.14 10.93 12.64
N PHE A 118 -5.34 9.61 12.68
CA PHE A 118 -4.33 8.64 12.30
C PHE A 118 -4.59 8.17 10.87
N ASP A 119 -3.62 8.36 9.99
CA ASP A 119 -3.65 7.72 8.67
C ASP A 119 -2.30 7.04 8.41
N ALA A 120 -2.24 6.19 7.41
CA ALA A 120 -1.01 5.49 7.06
C ALA A 120 -0.84 5.44 5.54
N ASN A 121 0.37 5.12 5.09
CA ASN A 121 0.63 4.97 3.66
C ASN A 121 -0.17 3.83 2.98
N SER A 122 -0.87 3.00 3.75
CA SER A 122 -1.94 2.13 3.25
C SER A 122 -3.05 2.92 2.52
N ARG A 123 -3.25 4.21 2.89
CA ARG A 123 -4.13 5.15 2.17
C ARG A 123 -3.72 5.32 0.72
N LEU A 124 -2.42 5.40 0.44
CA LEU A 124 -1.88 5.54 -0.91
C LEU A 124 -1.80 4.21 -1.66
N CYS A 125 -1.91 3.08 -0.95
CA CYS A 125 -1.63 1.76 -1.48
C CYS A 125 -2.89 0.93 -1.72
N MET A 126 -3.65 0.64 -0.65
CA MET A 126 -4.68 -0.39 -0.66
C MET A 126 -6.09 0.11 -0.30
N SER A 127 -6.28 1.39 0.00
CA SER A 127 -7.57 1.86 0.53
C SER A 127 -8.74 1.67 -0.44
N SER A 128 -8.50 1.68 -1.76
CA SER A 128 -9.55 1.33 -2.75
C SER A 128 -9.94 -0.15 -2.70
N ALA A 129 -8.96 -1.06 -2.52
CA ALA A 129 -9.24 -2.47 -2.31
C ALA A 129 -10.02 -2.70 -1.00
N VAL A 130 -9.59 -2.05 0.11
CA VAL A 130 -10.30 -2.07 1.41
C VAL A 130 -11.77 -1.66 1.23
N SER A 131 -11.99 -0.50 0.58
CA SER A 131 -13.35 0.03 0.37
C SER A 131 -14.18 -0.86 -0.58
N GLY A 132 -13.57 -1.42 -1.63
CA GLY A 132 -14.23 -2.33 -2.55
C GLY A 132 -14.68 -3.62 -1.87
N TYR A 133 -13.79 -4.27 -1.12
CA TYR A 133 -14.14 -5.45 -0.32
C TYR A 133 -15.23 -5.12 0.72
N ALA A 134 -15.09 -4.05 1.48
CA ALA A 134 -16.07 -3.67 2.49
C ALA A 134 -17.45 -3.38 1.90
N ARG A 135 -17.54 -2.72 0.72
CA ARG A 135 -18.81 -2.43 0.04
C ARG A 135 -19.45 -3.70 -0.51
N SER A 136 -18.68 -4.59 -1.15
CA SER A 136 -19.20 -5.82 -1.76
C SER A 136 -19.35 -6.97 -0.77
N LEU A 137 -18.33 -7.21 0.07
CA LEU A 137 -18.24 -8.41 0.92
C LEU A 137 -18.45 -8.13 2.41
N GLY A 138 -18.57 -6.85 2.79
CA GLY A 138 -18.87 -6.40 4.15
C GLY A 138 -17.66 -6.12 5.02
N SER A 139 -16.45 -6.56 4.66
CA SER A 139 -15.22 -6.33 5.42
C SER A 139 -13.99 -6.33 4.50
N ASP A 140 -12.90 -5.70 4.95
CA ASP A 140 -11.59 -5.88 4.33
C ASP A 140 -11.07 -7.31 4.56
N GLY A 141 -10.33 -7.82 3.60
CA GLY A 141 -9.70 -9.14 3.62
C GLY A 141 -9.89 -9.88 2.30
N PRO A 142 -8.81 -10.12 1.56
CA PRO A 142 -8.91 -10.90 0.32
C PRO A 142 -9.40 -12.31 0.64
N PRO A 143 -10.36 -12.85 -0.12
CA PRO A 143 -10.89 -14.20 0.10
C PRO A 143 -9.87 -15.30 -0.21
N CYS A 144 -8.87 -14.99 -1.01
CA CYS A 144 -7.88 -15.90 -1.57
C CYS A 144 -6.65 -16.10 -0.68
N CYS A 145 -5.81 -17.04 -1.09
CA CYS A 145 -4.47 -17.28 -0.54
C CYS A 145 -3.45 -17.48 -1.68
N TYR A 146 -2.16 -17.51 -1.37
CA TYR A 146 -1.12 -17.68 -2.40
C TYR A 146 -1.15 -19.04 -3.08
N GLU A 147 -1.67 -20.06 -2.42
CA GLU A 147 -1.87 -21.38 -3.01
C GLU A 147 -2.83 -21.36 -4.21
N ASP A 148 -3.75 -20.38 -4.27
CA ASP A 148 -4.70 -20.26 -5.38
C ASP A 148 -3.99 -19.99 -6.71
N ILE A 149 -2.77 -19.41 -6.69
CA ILE A 149 -1.93 -19.29 -7.89
C ILE A 149 -1.55 -20.65 -8.47
N ASP A 150 -1.37 -21.68 -7.63
CA ASP A 150 -1.00 -23.03 -8.05
C ASP A 150 -2.19 -23.83 -8.57
N LEU A 151 -3.41 -23.40 -8.22
CA LEU A 151 -4.66 -24.14 -8.48
C LEU A 151 -5.50 -23.54 -9.60
N ALA A 152 -5.29 -22.25 -9.92
CA ALA A 152 -6.01 -21.55 -10.97
C ALA A 152 -5.75 -22.15 -12.37
N ASP A 153 -6.76 -22.11 -13.23
CA ASP A 153 -6.65 -22.42 -14.68
C ASP A 153 -6.72 -21.15 -15.54
N LEU A 154 -7.22 -20.05 -14.98
CA LEU A 154 -7.11 -18.70 -15.54
C LEU A 154 -6.60 -17.72 -14.47
N VAL A 155 -5.52 -17.00 -14.77
CA VAL A 155 -5.03 -15.89 -13.95
C VAL A 155 -5.16 -14.58 -14.72
N VAL A 156 -5.90 -13.63 -14.17
CA VAL A 156 -6.05 -12.28 -14.70
C VAL A 156 -5.20 -11.32 -13.87
N LEU A 157 -4.18 -10.74 -14.50
CA LEU A 157 -3.29 -9.73 -13.90
C LEU A 157 -3.71 -8.35 -14.42
N ILE A 158 -4.40 -7.57 -13.59
CA ILE A 158 -4.95 -6.27 -13.99
C ILE A 158 -4.34 -5.12 -13.18
N GLY A 159 -3.73 -4.16 -13.85
CA GLY A 159 -3.08 -3.01 -13.19
C GLY A 159 -1.99 -3.41 -12.19
N THR A 160 -1.23 -4.48 -12.50
CA THR A 160 -0.17 -4.99 -11.63
C THR A 160 1.05 -5.48 -12.41
N ASN A 161 2.20 -4.82 -12.22
CA ASN A 161 3.49 -5.34 -12.67
C ASN A 161 4.06 -6.29 -11.60
N THR A 162 3.51 -7.49 -11.53
CA THR A 162 3.84 -8.49 -10.49
C THR A 162 5.31 -8.92 -10.57
N ALA A 163 5.90 -8.95 -11.76
CA ALA A 163 7.31 -9.29 -11.95
C ALA A 163 8.24 -8.36 -11.16
N ASP A 164 7.99 -7.05 -11.17
CA ASP A 164 8.82 -6.06 -10.48
C ASP A 164 8.35 -5.77 -9.05
N CYS A 165 7.03 -5.77 -8.83
CA CYS A 165 6.43 -5.36 -7.55
C CYS A 165 6.31 -6.52 -6.54
N HIS A 166 6.06 -7.75 -7.01
CA HIS A 166 5.83 -8.96 -6.20
C HIS A 166 6.62 -10.16 -6.75
N PRO A 167 7.96 -10.06 -6.90
CA PRO A 167 8.76 -11.05 -7.64
C PRO A 167 8.65 -12.47 -7.10
N VAL A 168 8.43 -12.65 -5.79
CA VAL A 168 8.27 -13.99 -5.16
C VAL A 168 6.98 -14.65 -5.66
N LEU A 169 5.87 -13.91 -5.72
CA LEU A 169 4.61 -14.43 -6.26
C LEU A 169 4.69 -14.65 -7.78
N PHE A 170 5.39 -13.77 -8.49
CA PHE A 170 5.65 -13.94 -9.92
C PHE A 170 6.45 -15.21 -10.21
N GLN A 171 7.47 -15.53 -9.41
CA GLN A 171 8.20 -16.80 -9.53
C GLN A 171 7.29 -18.01 -9.26
N ARG A 172 6.32 -17.91 -8.33
CA ARG A 172 5.33 -18.95 -8.11
C ARG A 172 4.45 -19.15 -9.34
N LEU A 173 3.96 -18.05 -9.94
CA LEU A 173 3.18 -18.08 -11.17
C LEU A 173 3.97 -18.68 -12.36
N LEU A 174 5.25 -18.31 -12.52
CA LEU A 174 6.13 -18.89 -13.53
C LEU A 174 6.30 -20.41 -13.37
N LYS A 175 6.48 -20.87 -12.12
CA LYS A 175 6.56 -22.31 -11.83
C LYS A 175 5.25 -23.02 -12.18
N ARG A 176 4.11 -22.40 -11.87
CA ARG A 176 2.79 -22.93 -12.20
C ARG A 176 2.59 -23.03 -13.72
N LYS A 177 2.94 -21.98 -14.48
CA LYS A 177 2.83 -21.98 -15.95
C LYS A 177 3.71 -23.05 -16.62
N LYS A 178 4.87 -23.38 -16.05
CA LYS A 178 5.79 -24.40 -16.56
C LYS A 178 5.39 -25.83 -16.20
N ARG A 179 4.37 -26.03 -15.32
CA ARG A 179 3.98 -27.36 -14.86
C ARG A 179 3.23 -28.12 -15.96
N GLN A 180 3.79 -29.27 -16.38
CA GLN A 180 3.19 -30.11 -17.41
C GLN A 180 1.84 -30.69 -16.97
N GLY A 181 0.94 -30.87 -17.92
CA GLY A 181 -0.35 -31.55 -17.71
C GLY A 181 -1.46 -30.69 -17.07
N LEU A 182 -1.19 -29.45 -16.74
CA LEU A 182 -2.20 -28.52 -16.19
C LEU A 182 -2.16 -27.22 -16.99
N ALA A 183 -3.16 -27.01 -17.86
CA ALA A 183 -3.30 -25.75 -18.59
C ALA A 183 -3.43 -24.56 -17.64
N LEU A 184 -2.82 -23.46 -18.00
CA LEU A 184 -2.97 -22.17 -17.35
C LEU A 184 -2.98 -21.09 -18.41
N ASN A 185 -4.08 -20.35 -18.50
CA ASN A 185 -4.15 -19.13 -19.29
C ASN A 185 -3.82 -17.92 -18.42
N ILE A 186 -3.08 -16.96 -18.97
CA ILE A 186 -2.71 -15.71 -18.27
C ILE A 186 -3.13 -14.53 -19.15
N ILE A 187 -3.99 -13.69 -18.58
CA ILE A 187 -4.37 -12.40 -19.17
C ILE A 187 -3.67 -11.30 -18.39
N VAL A 188 -3.01 -10.38 -19.09
CA VAL A 188 -2.44 -9.15 -18.49
C VAL A 188 -3.14 -7.94 -19.09
N ILE A 189 -3.67 -7.08 -18.21
CA ILE A 189 -4.35 -5.82 -18.56
C ILE A 189 -3.53 -4.68 -17.97
N ASP A 190 -2.77 -4.00 -18.83
CA ASP A 190 -1.87 -2.90 -18.43
C ASP A 190 -1.54 -2.09 -19.71
N PRO A 191 -1.53 -0.75 -19.70
CA PRO A 191 -1.16 0.06 -20.86
C PRO A 191 0.31 -0.14 -21.31
N ARG A 192 1.12 -0.80 -20.47
CA ARG A 192 2.52 -1.13 -20.74
C ARG A 192 2.72 -2.64 -20.87
N ALA A 193 3.49 -3.07 -21.85
CA ALA A 193 4.01 -4.42 -21.95
C ALA A 193 5.18 -4.61 -20.97
N THR A 194 4.85 -4.70 -19.67
CA THR A 194 5.82 -4.88 -18.58
C THR A 194 6.45 -6.27 -18.60
N ALA A 195 7.44 -6.52 -17.71
CA ALA A 195 8.00 -7.86 -17.53
C ALA A 195 6.93 -8.91 -17.17
N THR A 196 5.82 -8.48 -16.58
CA THR A 196 4.66 -9.36 -16.31
C THR A 196 3.95 -9.74 -17.60
N ALA A 197 3.81 -8.85 -18.58
CA ALA A 197 3.17 -9.13 -19.84
C ALA A 197 3.96 -10.16 -20.69
N ALA A 198 5.25 -10.31 -20.45
CA ALA A 198 6.08 -11.29 -21.18
C ALA A 198 5.65 -12.75 -21.00
N ILE A 199 4.83 -13.07 -20.00
CA ILE A 199 4.30 -14.43 -19.78
C ILE A 199 2.82 -14.55 -20.12
N ALA A 200 2.18 -13.47 -20.57
CA ALA A 200 0.76 -13.45 -20.89
C ALA A 200 0.47 -14.26 -22.17
N ASP A 201 -0.66 -14.92 -22.16
CA ASP A 201 -1.27 -15.49 -23.40
C ASP A 201 -2.07 -14.39 -24.12
N TRP A 202 -2.61 -13.43 -23.36
CA TRP A 202 -3.24 -12.19 -23.86
C TRP A 202 -2.73 -10.98 -23.09
N HIS A 203 -2.25 -9.96 -23.80
CA HIS A 203 -1.93 -8.65 -23.24
C HIS A 203 -2.84 -7.59 -23.84
N LEU A 204 -3.64 -6.93 -22.99
CA LEU A 204 -4.50 -5.83 -23.40
C LEU A 204 -3.93 -4.51 -22.92
N ALA A 205 -3.42 -3.73 -23.85
CA ALA A 205 -2.96 -2.37 -23.61
C ALA A 205 -4.13 -1.39 -23.69
N ILE A 206 -5.01 -1.40 -22.67
CA ILE A 206 -6.20 -0.53 -22.63
C ILE A 206 -5.84 0.94 -22.44
N ALA A 207 -6.72 1.84 -22.87
CA ALA A 207 -6.61 3.26 -22.57
C ALA A 207 -6.68 3.48 -21.05
N SER A 208 -5.80 4.35 -20.52
CA SER A 208 -5.82 4.67 -19.09
C SER A 208 -7.18 5.24 -18.68
N GLY A 209 -7.76 4.73 -17.58
CA GLY A 209 -9.05 5.17 -17.09
C GLY A 209 -10.26 4.41 -17.62
N THR A 210 -10.05 3.29 -18.28
CA THR A 210 -11.15 2.50 -18.87
C THR A 210 -11.30 1.12 -18.25
N ASP A 211 -10.59 0.85 -17.15
CA ASP A 211 -10.60 -0.44 -16.47
C ASP A 211 -12.02 -0.86 -16.07
N LEU A 212 -12.80 0.04 -15.44
CA LEU A 212 -14.17 -0.26 -15.02
C LEU A 212 -15.10 -0.52 -16.22
N ALA A 213 -14.94 0.24 -17.31
CA ALA A 213 -15.69 0.01 -18.55
C ALA A 213 -15.40 -1.36 -19.15
N LEU A 214 -14.10 -1.78 -19.15
CA LEU A 214 -13.71 -3.12 -19.58
C LEU A 214 -14.39 -4.21 -18.74
N LEU A 215 -14.39 -4.08 -17.41
CA LEU A 215 -15.03 -5.05 -16.49
C LEU A 215 -16.55 -5.14 -16.72
N HIS A 216 -17.20 -4.00 -16.96
CA HIS A 216 -18.64 -3.98 -17.32
C HIS A 216 -18.90 -4.66 -18.68
N GLY A 217 -18.04 -4.47 -19.68
CA GLY A 217 -18.16 -5.14 -20.97
C GLY A 217 -17.97 -6.66 -20.86
N ILE A 218 -17.04 -7.13 -20.04
CA ILE A 218 -16.88 -8.56 -19.73
C ILE A 218 -18.14 -9.08 -19.05
N ALA A 219 -18.67 -8.38 -18.04
CA ALA A 219 -19.91 -8.77 -17.35
C ALA A 219 -21.10 -8.85 -18.31
N HIS A 220 -21.25 -7.89 -19.23
CA HIS A 220 -22.27 -7.90 -20.27
C HIS A 220 -22.17 -9.18 -21.12
N LEU A 221 -20.98 -9.54 -21.57
CA LEU A 221 -20.77 -10.73 -22.40
C LEU A 221 -21.04 -12.03 -21.63
N LEU A 222 -20.66 -12.13 -20.35
CA LEU A 222 -20.96 -13.27 -19.49
C LEU A 222 -22.48 -13.46 -19.31
N LEU A 223 -23.21 -12.36 -19.08
CA LEU A 223 -24.67 -12.37 -18.99
C LEU A 223 -25.32 -12.77 -20.31
N GLN A 224 -24.86 -12.22 -21.44
CA GLN A 224 -25.36 -12.53 -22.77
C GLN A 224 -25.16 -14.03 -23.12
N ALA A 225 -24.03 -14.59 -22.70
CA ALA A 225 -23.72 -16.01 -22.93
C ALA A 225 -24.40 -16.95 -21.93
N GLY A 226 -25.09 -16.44 -20.92
CA GLY A 226 -25.63 -17.24 -19.81
C GLY A 226 -24.56 -17.91 -18.95
N SER A 227 -23.30 -17.43 -19.02
CA SER A 227 -22.16 -18.01 -18.32
C SER A 227 -22.06 -17.44 -16.89
N ILE A 228 -23.12 -17.66 -16.09
CA ILE A 228 -23.24 -17.23 -14.70
C ILE A 228 -23.58 -18.40 -13.79
N ASP A 229 -23.16 -18.36 -12.54
CA ASP A 229 -23.62 -19.29 -11.51
C ASP A 229 -24.95 -18.79 -10.91
N SER A 230 -26.07 -19.12 -11.58
CA SER A 230 -27.40 -18.64 -11.19
C SER A 230 -27.79 -19.09 -9.78
N SER A 231 -27.35 -20.24 -9.33
CA SER A 231 -27.61 -20.74 -7.97
C SER A 231 -26.88 -19.92 -6.93
N PHE A 232 -25.58 -19.65 -7.14
CA PHE A 232 -24.79 -18.79 -6.26
C PHE A 232 -25.36 -17.37 -6.24
N VAL A 233 -25.66 -16.79 -7.41
CA VAL A 233 -26.24 -15.43 -7.53
C VAL A 233 -27.54 -15.34 -6.72
N ALA A 234 -28.45 -16.30 -6.87
CA ALA A 234 -29.76 -16.27 -6.20
C ALA A 234 -29.63 -16.44 -4.67
N THR A 235 -28.72 -17.29 -4.20
CA THR A 235 -28.63 -17.65 -2.78
C THR A 235 -27.64 -16.80 -1.97
N ALA A 236 -26.54 -16.36 -2.58
CA ALA A 236 -25.39 -15.77 -1.89
C ALA A 236 -25.20 -14.27 -2.19
N THR A 237 -25.99 -13.67 -3.10
CA THR A 237 -25.80 -12.27 -3.50
C THR A 237 -27.07 -11.44 -3.40
N GLU A 238 -26.94 -10.11 -3.45
CA GLU A 238 -28.01 -9.12 -3.54
C GLU A 238 -27.66 -8.03 -4.56
N GLY A 239 -28.67 -7.40 -5.18
CA GLY A 239 -28.50 -6.33 -6.17
C GLY A 239 -28.21 -6.81 -7.59
N PHE A 240 -28.51 -8.06 -7.92
CA PHE A 240 -28.23 -8.65 -9.23
C PHE A 240 -29.02 -8.02 -10.37
N GLU A 241 -30.34 -7.79 -10.18
CA GLU A 241 -31.21 -7.21 -11.20
C GLU A 241 -30.77 -5.80 -11.59
N ASP A 242 -30.42 -4.98 -10.61
CA ASP A 242 -29.90 -3.62 -10.82
C ASP A 242 -28.55 -3.67 -11.57
N PHE A 243 -27.68 -4.61 -11.20
CA PHE A 243 -26.41 -4.80 -11.87
C PHE A 243 -26.56 -5.26 -13.32
N GLN A 244 -27.46 -6.20 -13.58
CA GLN A 244 -27.79 -6.68 -14.94
C GLN A 244 -28.29 -5.52 -15.81
N ALA A 245 -29.19 -4.69 -15.29
CA ALA A 245 -29.69 -3.50 -15.98
C ALA A 245 -28.56 -2.47 -16.20
N HIS A 246 -27.69 -2.27 -15.22
CA HIS A 246 -26.57 -1.35 -15.30
C HIS A 246 -25.58 -1.73 -16.42
N VAL A 247 -25.22 -3.00 -16.55
CA VAL A 247 -24.22 -3.44 -17.54
C VAL A 247 -24.83 -3.67 -18.93
N ALA A 248 -26.14 -3.64 -19.09
CA ALA A 248 -26.81 -3.83 -20.39
C ALA A 248 -26.33 -2.81 -21.45
N ALA A 249 -25.99 -1.59 -21.04
CA ALA A 249 -25.50 -0.54 -21.92
C ALA A 249 -24.04 -0.70 -22.35
N TRP A 250 -23.28 -1.64 -21.75
CA TRP A 250 -21.85 -1.86 -22.02
C TRP A 250 -21.65 -2.92 -23.10
N THR A 251 -22.20 -2.65 -24.30
CA THR A 251 -22.04 -3.54 -25.47
C THR A 251 -20.59 -3.71 -25.83
N PRO A 252 -20.20 -4.85 -26.47
CA PRO A 252 -18.83 -5.11 -26.86
C PRO A 252 -18.22 -4.00 -27.73
N ALA A 253 -18.96 -3.49 -28.71
CA ALA A 253 -18.51 -2.42 -29.59
C ALA A 253 -18.22 -1.12 -28.82
N ARG A 254 -19.13 -0.71 -27.92
CA ARG A 254 -18.93 0.47 -27.07
C ARG A 254 -17.74 0.32 -26.14
N THR A 255 -17.61 -0.85 -25.50
CA THR A 255 -16.54 -1.12 -24.55
C THR A 255 -15.19 -1.14 -25.25
N ALA A 256 -15.08 -1.85 -26.39
CA ALA A 256 -13.85 -1.96 -27.16
C ALA A 256 -13.40 -0.58 -27.68
N ALA A 257 -14.32 0.23 -28.21
CA ALA A 257 -14.02 1.58 -28.67
C ALA A 257 -13.48 2.48 -27.55
N LEU A 258 -14.11 2.45 -26.35
CA LEU A 258 -13.68 3.24 -25.21
C LEU A 258 -12.33 2.78 -24.65
N CYS A 259 -12.11 1.47 -24.54
CA CYS A 259 -10.85 0.88 -24.08
C CYS A 259 -9.74 0.99 -25.11
N GLY A 260 -10.06 1.24 -26.37
CA GLY A 260 -9.13 1.29 -27.49
C GLY A 260 -8.47 -0.05 -27.76
N ILE A 261 -9.25 -1.13 -27.75
CA ILE A 261 -8.86 -2.52 -28.06
C ILE A 261 -9.76 -3.06 -29.16
N ALA A 262 -9.41 -4.20 -29.74
CA ALA A 262 -10.27 -4.90 -30.68
C ALA A 262 -11.46 -5.54 -29.95
N GLU A 263 -12.64 -5.55 -30.58
CA GLU A 263 -13.83 -6.20 -30.00
C GLU A 263 -13.61 -7.72 -29.87
N GLU A 264 -12.87 -8.30 -30.79
CA GLU A 264 -12.48 -9.72 -30.80
C GLU A 264 -11.68 -10.09 -29.56
N ASP A 265 -10.75 -9.24 -29.12
CA ASP A 265 -9.96 -9.45 -27.90
C ASP A 265 -10.86 -9.43 -26.65
N LEU A 266 -11.80 -8.48 -26.58
CA LEU A 266 -12.76 -8.41 -25.48
C LEU A 266 -13.61 -9.69 -25.42
N ARG A 267 -14.12 -10.17 -26.56
CA ARG A 267 -14.89 -11.42 -26.66
C ARG A 267 -14.07 -12.64 -26.29
N ALA A 268 -12.79 -12.70 -26.72
CA ALA A 268 -11.88 -13.78 -26.39
C ALA A 268 -11.66 -13.89 -24.88
N ILE A 269 -11.42 -12.78 -24.19
CA ILE A 269 -11.23 -12.75 -22.74
C ILE A 269 -12.51 -13.17 -22.00
N ALA A 270 -13.67 -12.66 -22.40
CA ALA A 270 -14.94 -13.07 -21.78
C ALA A 270 -15.19 -14.57 -21.98
N SER A 271 -14.85 -15.11 -23.15
CA SER A 271 -14.97 -16.56 -23.43
C SER A 271 -14.00 -17.38 -22.60
N LEU A 272 -12.76 -16.91 -22.38
CA LEU A 272 -11.80 -17.56 -21.50
C LEU A 272 -12.30 -17.59 -20.06
N TRP A 273 -12.85 -16.46 -19.57
CA TRP A 273 -13.45 -16.40 -18.24
C TRP A 273 -14.60 -17.38 -18.10
N ALA A 274 -15.52 -17.40 -19.07
CA ALA A 274 -16.69 -18.28 -19.12
C ALA A 274 -16.32 -19.76 -19.15
N GLY A 275 -15.22 -20.11 -19.83
CA GLY A 275 -14.75 -21.49 -19.98
C GLY A 275 -13.84 -22.00 -18.85
N SER A 276 -13.48 -21.13 -17.89
CA SER A 276 -12.55 -21.48 -16.82
C SER A 276 -13.27 -21.91 -15.54
N ASN A 277 -12.79 -22.99 -14.92
CA ASN A 277 -13.36 -23.51 -13.66
C ASN A 277 -12.77 -22.82 -12.43
N ALA A 278 -11.55 -22.27 -12.55
CA ALA A 278 -10.85 -21.62 -11.44
C ALA A 278 -10.19 -20.32 -11.94
N VAL A 279 -10.89 -19.20 -11.76
CA VAL A 279 -10.45 -17.86 -12.15
C VAL A 279 -9.90 -17.12 -10.94
N LEU A 280 -8.63 -16.71 -11.00
CA LEU A 280 -7.97 -15.89 -9.99
C LEU A 280 -7.60 -14.53 -10.59
N SER A 281 -8.14 -13.46 -10.04
CA SER A 281 -7.77 -12.10 -10.45
C SER A 281 -6.80 -11.48 -9.45
N LEU A 282 -5.63 -11.06 -9.94
CA LEU A 282 -4.59 -10.40 -9.17
C LEU A 282 -4.47 -8.94 -9.60
N TRP A 283 -4.54 -8.00 -8.65
CA TRP A 283 -4.35 -6.58 -8.94
C TRP A 283 -3.54 -5.85 -7.89
N SER A 284 -3.07 -4.66 -8.26
CA SER A 284 -2.40 -3.76 -7.32
C SER A 284 -2.70 -2.28 -7.62
N MET A 285 -1.67 -1.45 -7.72
CA MET A 285 -1.81 0.01 -7.77
C MET A 285 -2.46 0.54 -9.05
N GLY A 286 -2.42 -0.18 -10.17
CA GLY A 286 -3.08 0.24 -11.42
C GLY A 286 -4.59 0.44 -11.24
N LEU A 287 -5.24 -0.45 -10.48
CA LEU A 287 -6.65 -0.31 -10.13
C LEU A 287 -6.86 0.62 -8.94
N ASN A 288 -6.03 0.45 -7.89
CA ASN A 288 -6.29 1.13 -6.62
C ASN A 288 -6.07 2.64 -6.68
N GLN A 289 -4.99 3.10 -7.34
CA GLN A 289 -4.56 4.50 -7.36
C GLN A 289 -5.27 5.31 -8.46
N ARG A 290 -6.61 5.31 -8.43
CA ARG A 290 -7.50 5.96 -9.39
C ARG A 290 -8.63 6.67 -8.66
N VAL A 291 -9.19 7.73 -9.27
CA VAL A 291 -10.41 8.39 -8.75
C VAL A 291 -11.58 7.42 -8.68
N GLU A 292 -11.66 6.44 -9.55
CA GLU A 292 -12.67 5.37 -9.54
C GLU A 292 -12.17 4.04 -8.95
N GLY A 293 -11.05 4.06 -8.20
CA GLY A 293 -10.40 2.82 -7.75
C GLY A 293 -11.30 1.89 -6.97
N THR A 294 -12.14 2.40 -6.06
CA THR A 294 -13.11 1.56 -5.32
C THR A 294 -14.16 0.94 -6.25
N ALA A 295 -14.67 1.71 -7.20
CA ALA A 295 -15.65 1.23 -8.19
C ALA A 295 -15.04 0.14 -9.10
N THR A 296 -13.80 0.34 -9.54
CA THR A 296 -13.09 -0.64 -10.38
C THR A 296 -12.85 -1.96 -9.64
N VAL A 297 -12.46 -1.89 -8.35
CA VAL A 297 -12.35 -3.09 -7.50
C VAL A 297 -13.72 -3.77 -7.36
N GLY A 298 -14.79 -3.00 -7.14
CA GLY A 298 -16.16 -3.52 -7.11
C GLY A 298 -16.57 -4.22 -8.42
N GLY A 299 -16.24 -3.60 -9.57
CA GLY A 299 -16.48 -4.20 -10.88
C GLY A 299 -15.75 -5.53 -11.08
N LEU A 300 -14.50 -5.63 -10.60
CA LEU A 300 -13.75 -6.91 -10.62
C LEU A 300 -14.38 -7.95 -9.71
N ILE A 301 -14.79 -7.57 -8.49
CA ILE A 301 -15.50 -8.47 -7.57
C ILE A 301 -16.81 -8.95 -8.20
N ASN A 302 -17.56 -8.09 -8.87
CA ASN A 302 -18.81 -8.43 -9.55
C ASN A 302 -18.63 -9.58 -10.56
N LEU A 303 -17.52 -9.61 -11.32
CA LEU A 303 -17.24 -10.74 -12.23
C LEU A 303 -17.10 -12.06 -11.50
N HIS A 304 -16.44 -12.07 -10.35
CA HIS A 304 -16.30 -13.25 -9.50
C HIS A 304 -17.65 -13.66 -8.87
N LEU A 305 -18.48 -12.70 -8.49
CA LEU A 305 -19.82 -12.96 -7.98
C LEU A 305 -20.74 -13.55 -9.06
N LEU A 306 -20.71 -13.01 -10.30
CA LEU A 306 -21.48 -13.54 -11.42
C LEU A 306 -21.17 -15.02 -11.68
N SER A 307 -19.90 -15.37 -11.69
CA SER A 307 -19.44 -16.72 -12.05
C SER A 307 -19.29 -17.65 -10.86
N GLY A 308 -19.65 -17.23 -9.63
CA GLY A 308 -19.49 -18.02 -8.40
C GLY A 308 -18.03 -18.38 -8.10
N GLN A 309 -17.08 -17.58 -8.60
CA GLN A 309 -15.63 -17.78 -8.50
C GLN A 309 -15.06 -17.10 -7.25
N ILE A 310 -15.60 -17.45 -6.07
CA ILE A 310 -15.18 -16.92 -4.77
C ILE A 310 -15.32 -17.97 -3.68
N GLY A 311 -14.40 -17.98 -2.72
CA GLY A 311 -14.40 -18.95 -1.61
C GLY A 311 -13.99 -20.38 -2.00
N LYS A 312 -13.64 -20.61 -3.26
CA LYS A 312 -13.22 -21.90 -3.83
C LYS A 312 -11.71 -21.94 -4.08
N PRO A 313 -11.07 -23.12 -4.09
CA PRO A 313 -9.66 -23.27 -4.48
C PRO A 313 -9.37 -22.73 -5.90
N GLY A 314 -8.30 -21.96 -6.03
CA GLY A 314 -7.88 -21.36 -7.30
C GLY A 314 -8.72 -20.16 -7.77
N CYS A 315 -9.67 -19.69 -6.97
CA CYS A 315 -10.64 -18.69 -7.39
C CYS A 315 -10.63 -17.45 -6.52
N GLY A 316 -10.95 -16.32 -7.13
CA GLY A 316 -11.37 -15.12 -6.43
C GLY A 316 -10.61 -13.85 -6.77
N PRO A 317 -11.09 -12.70 -6.26
CA PRO A 317 -10.44 -11.42 -6.39
C PRO A 317 -9.36 -11.26 -5.32
N PHE A 318 -8.10 -11.08 -5.73
CA PHE A 318 -6.96 -11.03 -4.82
C PHE A 318 -6.14 -9.76 -4.98
N SER A 319 -6.26 -8.84 -4.02
CA SER A 319 -5.46 -7.63 -3.95
C SER A 319 -4.04 -7.92 -3.43
N LEU A 320 -3.02 -7.48 -4.16
CA LEU A 320 -1.62 -7.71 -3.81
C LEU A 320 -1.06 -6.53 -3.01
N THR A 321 -1.05 -6.67 -1.68
CA THR A 321 -0.44 -5.70 -0.77
C THR A 321 1.09 -5.73 -0.91
N GLY A 322 1.73 -4.56 -1.04
CA GLY A 322 3.17 -4.47 -1.27
C GLY A 322 4.01 -4.38 0.01
N GLN A 323 3.55 -3.64 1.01
CA GLN A 323 4.31 -3.43 2.25
C GLN A 323 4.13 -4.59 3.22
N PRO A 324 5.15 -4.87 4.08
CA PRO A 324 5.21 -6.10 4.86
C PRO A 324 4.07 -6.24 5.87
N ASN A 325 3.56 -5.14 6.42
CA ASN A 325 2.50 -5.15 7.42
C ASN A 325 1.35 -4.15 7.15
N ALA A 326 1.11 -3.77 5.90
CA ALA A 326 -0.04 -2.91 5.60
C ALA A 326 -1.39 -3.60 5.89
N MET A 327 -1.44 -4.93 5.87
CA MET A 327 -2.61 -5.72 6.30
C MET A 327 -2.79 -5.62 7.82
N GLY A 328 -1.76 -5.97 8.60
CA GLY A 328 -1.80 -5.88 10.07
C GLY A 328 -2.07 -4.47 10.59
N GLY A 329 -1.56 -3.45 9.89
CA GLY A 329 -1.90 -2.06 10.21
C GLY A 329 -3.39 -1.77 10.09
N ARG A 330 -4.07 -2.31 9.07
CA ARG A 330 -5.53 -2.16 8.91
C ARG A 330 -6.30 -2.97 9.96
N GLU A 331 -5.82 -4.19 10.26
CA GLU A 331 -6.34 -5.01 11.36
C GLU A 331 -6.29 -4.28 12.70
N ALA A 332 -5.20 -3.53 12.95
CA ALA A 332 -4.99 -2.71 14.15
C ALA A 332 -5.71 -1.34 14.10
N GLY A 333 -6.50 -1.05 13.06
CA GLY A 333 -7.26 0.20 12.95
C GLY A 333 -6.49 1.37 12.34
N GLY A 334 -5.40 1.13 11.60
CA GLY A 334 -4.45 2.11 11.11
C GLY A 334 -4.91 2.94 9.89
N LEU A 335 -6.17 3.33 9.83
CA LEU A 335 -6.74 4.35 8.95
C LEU A 335 -7.70 5.25 9.74
N ALA A 336 -7.91 6.47 9.25
CA ALA A 336 -8.63 7.52 9.97
C ALA A 336 -10.07 7.14 10.39
N GLN A 337 -10.72 6.27 9.62
CA GLN A 337 -12.09 5.80 9.91
C GLN A 337 -12.15 4.49 10.69
N LEU A 338 -11.01 3.79 10.89
CA LEU A 338 -10.98 2.45 11.47
C LEU A 338 -10.58 2.46 12.96
N LEU A 339 -11.01 1.41 13.65
CA LEU A 339 -10.58 0.99 14.97
C LEU A 339 -10.08 -0.46 14.91
N PRO A 340 -9.34 -0.99 15.90
CA PRO A 340 -8.87 -2.38 15.91
C PRO A 340 -9.95 -3.42 15.61
N GLY A 341 -9.61 -4.46 14.85
CA GLY A 341 -10.52 -5.53 14.43
C GLY A 341 -11.52 -5.12 13.35
N TYR A 342 -11.13 -4.21 12.45
CA TYR A 342 -11.98 -3.64 11.38
C TYR A 342 -13.25 -2.96 11.88
N ARG A 343 -13.24 -2.44 13.11
CA ARG A 343 -14.30 -1.58 13.63
C ARG A 343 -14.25 -0.20 12.99
N TYR A 344 -15.38 0.49 12.97
CA TYR A 344 -15.49 1.86 12.43
C TYR A 344 -15.73 2.85 13.57
N VAL A 345 -15.09 4.00 13.52
CA VAL A 345 -15.32 5.09 14.49
C VAL A 345 -16.75 5.63 14.44
N THR A 346 -17.42 5.51 13.32
CA THR A 346 -18.82 5.95 13.14
C THR A 346 -19.85 5.06 13.82
N ASP A 347 -19.48 3.82 14.17
CA ASP A 347 -20.36 2.88 14.85
C ASP A 347 -20.26 3.02 16.36
N ALA A 348 -21.39 3.35 17.02
CA ALA A 348 -21.41 3.58 18.45
C ALA A 348 -21.08 2.32 19.28
N SER A 349 -21.51 1.14 18.83
CA SER A 349 -21.21 -0.12 19.51
C SER A 349 -19.71 -0.42 19.46
N HIS A 350 -19.11 -0.20 18.31
CA HIS A 350 -17.66 -0.38 18.10
C HIS A 350 -16.82 0.54 19.02
N ARG A 351 -17.24 1.80 19.20
CA ARG A 351 -16.55 2.71 20.12
C ARG A 351 -16.70 2.26 21.55
N THR A 352 -17.92 1.92 21.98
CA THR A 352 -18.19 1.45 23.34
C THR A 352 -17.37 0.20 23.69
N GLU A 353 -17.28 -0.78 22.77
CA GLU A 353 -16.45 -1.97 22.97
C GLU A 353 -14.98 -1.61 23.23
N LEU A 354 -14.42 -0.67 22.43
CA LEU A 354 -13.03 -0.24 22.58
C LEU A 354 -12.80 0.61 23.83
N GLU A 355 -13.71 1.53 24.15
CA GLU A 355 -13.63 2.35 25.37
C GLU A 355 -13.60 1.47 26.61
N GLN A 356 -14.45 0.45 26.67
CA GLN A 356 -14.46 -0.53 27.75
C GLN A 356 -13.15 -1.33 27.81
N ALA A 357 -12.70 -1.86 26.67
CA ALA A 357 -11.49 -2.67 26.61
C ALA A 357 -10.22 -1.88 26.95
N TRP A 358 -10.16 -0.60 26.58
CA TRP A 358 -9.04 0.29 26.91
C TRP A 358 -9.17 0.97 28.28
N GLY A 359 -10.26 0.74 29.02
CA GLY A 359 -10.52 1.38 30.30
C GLY A 359 -10.68 2.90 30.20
N LEU A 360 -11.33 3.37 29.13
CA LEU A 360 -11.62 4.77 28.86
C LEU A 360 -13.03 5.15 29.35
N ALA A 361 -13.24 6.44 29.60
CA ALA A 361 -14.58 6.94 29.90
C ALA A 361 -15.47 6.81 28.63
N PRO A 362 -16.78 6.54 28.78
CA PRO A 362 -17.70 6.53 27.65
C PRO A 362 -17.68 7.85 26.87
N GLY A 363 -17.62 7.76 25.55
CA GLY A 363 -17.55 8.93 24.67
C GLY A 363 -16.15 9.53 24.50
N SER A 364 -15.09 8.86 24.95
CA SER A 364 -13.69 9.30 24.77
C SER A 364 -13.24 9.22 23.29
N ILE A 365 -13.76 8.26 22.52
CA ILE A 365 -13.44 8.11 21.11
C ILE A 365 -14.39 8.98 20.28
N ASP A 366 -13.84 9.91 19.50
CA ASP A 366 -14.62 10.80 18.63
C ASP A 366 -15.48 9.96 17.64
N PRO A 367 -16.78 10.23 17.49
CA PRO A 367 -17.64 9.54 16.53
C PRO A 367 -17.37 9.90 15.06
N ALA A 368 -16.69 11.01 14.78
CA ALA A 368 -16.36 11.42 13.42
C ALA A 368 -15.11 10.72 12.90
N PRO A 369 -15.05 10.36 11.63
CA PRO A 369 -13.80 9.91 11.01
C PRO A 369 -12.72 10.98 11.11
N GLY A 370 -11.48 10.56 11.36
CA GLY A 370 -10.36 11.47 11.35
C GLY A 370 -9.95 11.88 9.93
N LEU A 371 -8.96 12.75 9.85
CA LEU A 371 -8.39 13.26 8.61
C LEU A 371 -7.53 12.20 7.91
N SER A 372 -7.83 11.90 6.65
CA SER A 372 -6.89 11.18 5.77
C SER A 372 -5.63 12.03 5.57
N VAL A 373 -4.51 11.41 5.15
CA VAL A 373 -3.24 12.12 5.02
C VAL A 373 -3.34 13.39 4.17
N TRP A 374 -4.13 13.37 3.08
CA TRP A 374 -4.31 14.59 2.28
C TRP A 374 -5.11 15.65 3.03
N GLN A 375 -6.15 15.27 3.75
CA GLN A 375 -6.88 16.21 4.61
C GLN A 375 -6.02 16.75 5.75
N GLN A 376 -5.01 15.98 6.22
CA GLN A 376 -3.99 16.49 7.16
C GLN A 376 -3.14 17.57 6.49
N ILE A 377 -2.77 17.41 5.19
CA ILE A 377 -2.09 18.47 4.42
C ILE A 377 -2.98 19.73 4.31
N GLU A 378 -4.25 19.58 3.94
CA GLU A 378 -5.20 20.70 3.87
C GLU A 378 -5.41 21.38 5.22
N ALA A 379 -5.43 20.60 6.31
CA ALA A 379 -5.52 21.13 7.67
C ALA A 379 -4.26 21.92 8.08
N MET A 380 -3.06 21.50 7.64
CA MET A 380 -1.82 22.28 7.83
C MET A 380 -1.85 23.59 7.03
N GLU A 381 -2.34 23.58 5.79
CA GLU A 381 -2.53 24.80 4.98
C GLU A 381 -3.46 25.82 5.67
N ALA A 382 -4.54 25.30 6.23
CA ALA A 382 -5.51 26.12 6.98
C ALA A 382 -5.02 26.53 8.39
N GLY A 383 -3.81 26.10 8.81
CA GLY A 383 -3.30 26.31 10.15
C GLY A 383 -4.10 25.54 11.22
N ALA A 384 -4.86 24.50 10.88
CA ALA A 384 -5.69 23.74 11.80
C ALA A 384 -4.93 22.62 12.52
N LEU A 385 -3.79 22.14 12.00
CA LEU A 385 -2.90 21.22 12.68
C LEU A 385 -1.75 21.95 13.40
N ASP A 386 -1.50 21.51 14.63
CA ASP A 386 -0.47 22.04 15.51
C ASP A 386 0.70 21.07 15.70
N LEU A 387 0.41 19.77 15.59
CA LEU A 387 1.40 18.70 15.64
C LEU A 387 1.10 17.65 14.58
N TRP A 388 2.09 17.40 13.72
CA TRP A 388 2.07 16.30 12.75
C TRP A 388 3.23 15.34 13.01
N TRP A 389 2.92 14.10 13.36
CA TRP A 389 3.92 13.05 13.62
C TRP A 389 3.97 12.08 12.46
N VAL A 390 5.06 12.11 11.72
CA VAL A 390 5.35 11.16 10.64
C VAL A 390 6.20 10.01 11.20
N ALA A 391 5.85 8.77 10.88
CA ALA A 391 6.60 7.61 11.38
C ALA A 391 6.82 6.55 10.29
N ALA A 392 8.08 6.20 10.07
CA ALA A 392 8.55 5.15 9.15
C ALA A 392 8.06 5.31 7.69
N THR A 393 7.82 6.54 7.24
CA THR A 393 7.38 6.86 5.87
C THR A 393 7.92 8.21 5.41
N ASN A 394 7.91 8.47 4.08
CA ASN A 394 8.51 9.65 3.48
C ASN A 394 7.48 10.40 2.59
N PRO A 395 6.53 11.13 3.20
CA PRO A 395 5.45 11.83 2.49
C PRO A 395 5.94 12.92 1.54
N LEU A 396 7.10 13.52 1.79
CA LEU A 396 7.68 14.59 0.94
C LEU A 396 8.21 14.08 -0.41
N VAL A 397 8.12 12.75 -0.66
CA VAL A 397 8.36 12.13 -1.97
C VAL A 397 7.12 11.38 -2.44
N SER A 398 6.38 10.73 -1.52
CA SER A 398 5.32 9.78 -1.89
C SER A 398 3.94 10.42 -2.12
N LEU A 399 3.67 11.61 -1.58
CA LEU A 399 2.40 12.31 -1.81
C LEU A 399 2.37 12.98 -3.19
N PRO A 400 1.18 13.17 -3.81
CA PRO A 400 1.05 13.97 -5.02
C PRO A 400 1.24 15.47 -4.74
N HIS A 401 1.45 16.26 -5.80
CA HIS A 401 1.53 17.73 -5.72
C HIS A 401 2.55 18.21 -4.68
N LEU A 402 3.79 17.74 -4.78
CA LEU A 402 4.83 17.87 -3.75
C LEU A 402 5.11 19.31 -3.31
N GLU A 403 5.04 20.29 -4.22
CA GLU A 403 5.23 21.70 -3.87
C GLU A 403 4.20 22.18 -2.83
N ARG A 404 2.93 21.85 -3.04
CA ARG A 404 1.84 22.15 -2.11
C ARG A 404 2.06 21.44 -0.77
N VAL A 405 2.49 20.17 -0.80
CA VAL A 405 2.79 19.39 0.41
C VAL A 405 3.91 20.06 1.22
N ARG A 406 5.00 20.45 0.55
CA ARG A 406 6.14 21.16 1.18
C ARG A 406 5.69 22.47 1.83
N ALA A 407 4.93 23.27 1.10
CA ALA A 407 4.41 24.54 1.61
C ALA A 407 3.48 24.34 2.82
N ALA A 408 2.64 23.30 2.83
CA ALA A 408 1.76 22.99 3.95
C ALA A 408 2.54 22.53 5.18
N VAL A 409 3.47 21.59 5.01
CA VAL A 409 4.27 21.01 6.10
C VAL A 409 5.16 22.05 6.76
N SER A 410 5.71 23.01 5.97
CA SER A 410 6.51 24.12 6.50
C SER A 410 5.73 25.07 7.43
N ARG A 411 4.40 25.06 7.35
CA ARG A 411 3.53 25.88 8.22
C ARG A 411 3.13 25.16 9.51
N CYS A 412 3.35 23.85 9.60
CA CYS A 412 2.99 23.09 10.80
C CYS A 412 3.93 23.47 11.95
N PRO A 413 3.39 23.96 13.08
CA PRO A 413 4.21 24.43 14.19
C PRO A 413 5.14 23.39 14.81
N MET A 414 4.76 22.10 14.76
CA MET A 414 5.62 21.01 15.19
C MET A 414 5.46 19.78 14.29
N VAL A 415 6.50 19.45 13.56
CA VAL A 415 6.62 18.21 12.79
C VAL A 415 7.59 17.28 13.50
N VAL A 416 7.14 16.08 13.84
CA VAL A 416 7.93 15.01 14.46
C VAL A 416 8.17 13.93 13.43
N LEU A 417 9.40 13.44 13.34
CA LEU A 417 9.76 12.32 12.47
C LEU A 417 10.39 11.18 13.28
N SER A 418 9.68 10.05 13.38
CA SER A 418 10.24 8.78 13.85
C SER A 418 10.78 8.01 12.64
N GLU A 419 12.09 7.81 12.55
CA GLU A 419 12.74 7.19 11.40
C GLU A 419 13.98 6.38 11.82
N ALA A 420 14.26 5.33 11.08
CA ALA A 420 15.46 4.52 11.30
C ALA A 420 16.71 5.12 10.62
N TYR A 421 16.51 5.92 9.57
CA TYR A 421 17.58 6.48 8.72
C TYR A 421 17.56 8.02 8.72
N ALA A 422 18.74 8.63 8.72
CA ALA A 422 18.88 10.07 8.86
C ALA A 422 18.52 10.87 7.59
N GLY A 423 18.70 10.27 6.41
CA GLY A 423 18.68 10.98 5.12
C GLY A 423 17.35 10.94 4.37
N SER A 424 16.19 11.12 5.03
CA SER A 424 14.92 11.22 4.30
C SER A 424 14.56 12.68 4.00
N GLU A 425 13.89 12.95 2.86
CA GLU A 425 13.43 14.30 2.47
C GLU A 425 12.50 14.89 3.53
N THR A 426 11.73 14.05 4.23
CA THR A 426 10.86 14.49 5.32
C THR A 426 11.65 15.04 6.50
N ALA A 427 12.89 14.61 6.75
CA ALA A 427 13.73 15.13 7.83
C ALA A 427 14.03 16.61 7.66
N ALA A 428 14.13 17.12 6.44
CA ALA A 428 14.34 18.53 6.17
C ALA A 428 13.21 19.44 6.70
N TYR A 429 12.03 18.89 6.94
CA TYR A 429 10.84 19.59 7.42
C TYR A 429 10.47 19.24 8.87
N ALA A 430 11.23 18.37 9.53
CA ALA A 430 10.98 17.99 10.92
C ALA A 430 11.58 18.99 11.90
N HIS A 431 10.94 19.17 13.06
CA HIS A 431 11.45 19.89 14.22
C HIS A 431 12.08 18.94 15.24
N LEU A 432 11.54 17.72 15.35
CA LEU A 432 12.03 16.68 16.25
C LEU A 432 12.26 15.38 15.48
N LEU A 433 13.47 14.85 15.55
CA LEU A 433 13.85 13.56 15.02
C LEU A 433 13.93 12.54 16.17
N LEU A 434 13.27 11.40 16.00
CA LEU A 434 13.27 10.30 16.96
C LEU A 434 13.86 9.04 16.32
N PRO A 435 14.96 8.48 16.86
CA PRO A 435 15.59 7.28 16.30
C PRO A 435 14.74 6.04 16.55
N ALA A 436 14.27 5.42 15.46
CA ALA A 436 13.41 4.24 15.52
C ALA A 436 14.22 2.94 15.31
N ALA A 437 13.93 1.93 16.12
CA ALA A 437 14.39 0.57 15.89
C ALA A 437 13.67 -0.02 14.68
N GLN A 438 14.43 -0.55 13.71
CA GLN A 438 13.87 -1.21 12.55
C GLN A 438 13.51 -2.68 12.84
N TRP A 439 12.85 -3.36 11.90
CA TRP A 439 12.33 -4.72 12.01
C TRP A 439 13.34 -5.77 12.52
N SER A 440 14.64 -5.58 12.28
CA SER A 440 15.71 -6.50 12.74
C SER A 440 16.09 -6.32 14.20
N GLU A 441 15.67 -5.21 14.82
CA GLU A 441 16.09 -4.71 16.13
C GLU A 441 14.96 -4.73 17.17
N LYS A 442 13.76 -5.03 16.74
CA LYS A 442 12.57 -5.16 17.60
C LYS A 442 11.77 -6.41 17.25
N GLN A 443 11.18 -7.05 18.25
CA GLN A 443 10.25 -8.15 18.06
C GLN A 443 8.85 -7.61 17.79
N GLY A 444 8.11 -8.30 16.92
CA GLY A 444 6.71 -7.99 16.65
C GLY A 444 6.14 -8.87 15.56
N THR A 445 4.90 -8.60 15.16
CA THR A 445 4.17 -9.39 14.18
C THR A 445 3.87 -8.60 12.91
N MET A 446 3.74 -9.32 11.80
CA MET A 446 3.34 -8.78 10.49
C MET A 446 2.32 -9.69 9.84
N THR A 447 1.29 -9.11 9.23
CA THR A 447 0.30 -9.83 8.41
C THR A 447 0.50 -9.52 6.93
N ASN A 448 0.70 -10.55 6.11
CA ASN A 448 0.86 -10.41 4.67
C ASN A 448 -0.48 -10.36 3.91
N SER A 449 -0.45 -10.20 2.57
CA SER A 449 -1.65 -10.04 1.75
C SER A 449 -2.55 -11.28 1.69
N GLU A 450 -2.06 -12.48 2.05
CA GLU A 450 -2.91 -13.67 2.20
C GLU A 450 -3.43 -13.87 3.64
N ARG A 451 -3.37 -12.82 4.49
CA ARG A 451 -3.86 -12.87 5.88
C ARG A 451 -3.01 -13.76 6.81
N ARG A 452 -1.75 -14.00 6.47
CA ARG A 452 -0.85 -14.83 7.27
C ARG A 452 0.00 -13.97 8.19
N VAL A 453 -0.15 -14.23 9.50
CA VAL A 453 0.58 -13.56 10.59
C VAL A 453 1.91 -14.27 10.81
N THR A 454 2.99 -13.50 10.77
CA THR A 454 4.36 -13.99 10.97
C THR A 454 5.00 -13.24 12.13
N LEU A 455 5.61 -13.95 13.06
CA LEU A 455 6.45 -13.34 14.09
C LEU A 455 7.80 -12.97 13.49
N ALA A 456 8.20 -11.72 13.65
CA ALA A 456 9.53 -11.20 13.32
C ALA A 456 10.34 -11.04 14.61
N PRO A 457 11.25 -11.98 14.94
CA PRO A 457 12.09 -11.86 16.12
C PRO A 457 13.16 -10.80 15.92
N ALA A 458 13.51 -10.05 16.97
CA ALA A 458 14.74 -9.27 16.99
C ALA A 458 15.95 -10.20 16.95
N PHE A 459 16.93 -9.89 16.09
CA PHE A 459 18.19 -10.67 16.02
C PHE A 459 19.42 -9.79 16.19
N ARG A 460 19.24 -8.49 16.46
CA ARG A 460 20.30 -7.53 16.73
C ARG A 460 19.78 -6.44 17.69
N GLN A 461 20.73 -5.75 18.34
CA GLN A 461 20.40 -4.61 19.20
C GLN A 461 20.17 -3.36 18.34
N PRO A 462 19.25 -2.47 18.74
CA PRO A 462 19.13 -1.15 18.13
C PRO A 462 20.42 -0.35 18.27
N PRO A 463 20.86 0.39 17.23
CA PRO A 463 22.05 1.22 17.33
C PRO A 463 21.77 2.52 18.08
N GLY A 464 22.78 3.03 18.78
CA GLY A 464 22.68 4.27 19.56
C GLY A 464 21.58 4.20 20.61
N GLU A 465 20.65 5.13 20.55
CA GLU A 465 19.49 5.22 21.44
C GLU A 465 18.17 4.87 20.75
N ALA A 466 18.21 4.20 19.58
CA ALA A 466 17.01 3.85 18.83
C ALA A 466 16.06 2.94 19.63
N ARG A 467 14.76 3.26 19.58
CA ARG A 467 13.71 2.54 20.33
C ARG A 467 12.63 2.00 19.40
N PRO A 468 11.96 0.87 19.75
CA PRO A 468 10.73 0.45 19.10
C PRO A 468 9.65 1.54 19.19
N ASP A 469 8.95 1.79 18.09
CA ASP A 469 7.95 2.86 18.03
C ASP A 469 6.83 2.67 19.08
N TRP A 470 6.38 1.42 19.29
CA TRP A 470 5.36 1.14 20.31
C TRP A 470 5.80 1.55 21.72
N GLN A 471 7.09 1.45 22.07
CA GLN A 471 7.61 1.89 23.37
C GLN A 471 7.56 3.41 23.50
N VAL A 472 7.89 4.12 22.42
CA VAL A 472 7.84 5.60 22.38
C VAL A 472 6.40 6.09 22.56
N PHE A 473 5.45 5.49 21.84
CA PHE A 473 4.03 5.83 21.97
C PHE A 473 3.47 5.47 23.38
N ALA A 474 3.83 4.32 23.93
CA ALA A 474 3.38 3.90 25.27
C ALA A 474 3.94 4.82 26.38
N GLU A 475 5.22 5.19 26.29
CA GLU A 475 5.83 6.13 27.26
C GLU A 475 5.15 7.49 27.22
N LEU A 476 4.83 8.00 26.03
CA LEU A 476 4.11 9.25 25.89
C LEU A 476 2.71 9.15 26.50
N GLY A 477 2.00 8.02 26.33
CA GLY A 477 0.71 7.76 26.97
C GLY A 477 0.80 7.85 28.49
N ARG A 478 1.84 7.27 29.10
CA ARG A 478 2.10 7.37 30.56
C ARG A 478 2.31 8.81 31.00
N ARG A 479 3.12 9.60 30.29
CA ARG A 479 3.43 11.01 30.60
C ARG A 479 2.23 11.94 30.40
N LEU A 480 1.29 11.57 29.59
CA LEU A 480 0.02 12.27 29.41
C LEU A 480 -0.99 11.97 30.54
N GLY A 481 -0.68 11.06 31.45
CA GLY A 481 -1.51 10.71 32.61
C GLY A 481 -2.33 9.43 32.43
N HIS A 482 -2.09 8.67 31.36
CA HIS A 482 -2.81 7.42 31.05
C HIS A 482 -2.00 6.17 31.43
N GLY A 483 -1.28 6.20 32.57
CA GLY A 483 -0.43 5.09 33.02
C GLY A 483 -1.15 3.76 33.16
N ALA A 484 -2.41 3.78 33.59
CA ALA A 484 -3.23 2.57 33.73
C ALA A 484 -3.53 1.91 32.37
N GLN A 485 -3.72 2.70 31.32
CA GLN A 485 -3.97 2.24 29.95
C GLN A 485 -2.69 1.77 29.24
N PHE A 486 -1.52 2.26 29.66
CA PHE A 486 -0.21 1.93 29.11
C PHE A 486 0.73 1.33 30.17
N PRO A 487 0.41 0.16 30.75
CA PRO A 487 1.29 -0.46 31.74
C PRO A 487 2.65 -0.82 31.11
N PRO A 488 3.70 -1.00 31.92
CA PRO A 488 4.94 -1.59 31.46
C PRO A 488 4.66 -2.94 30.79
N SER A 489 5.12 -3.11 29.55
CA SER A 489 4.70 -4.24 28.69
C SER A 489 5.87 -4.71 27.82
N THR A 490 5.75 -5.91 27.30
CA THR A 490 6.55 -6.44 26.20
C THR A 490 5.76 -6.37 24.89
N ALA A 491 6.41 -6.57 23.76
CA ALA A 491 5.71 -6.68 22.47
C ALA A 491 4.69 -7.83 22.47
N ALA A 492 4.96 -8.92 23.20
CA ALA A 492 4.03 -10.04 23.36
C ALA A 492 2.76 -9.66 24.13
N ASP A 493 2.89 -8.83 25.18
CA ASP A 493 1.73 -8.34 25.94
C ASP A 493 0.88 -7.39 25.08
N VAL A 494 1.51 -6.51 24.31
CA VAL A 494 0.83 -5.61 23.36
C VAL A 494 0.07 -6.42 22.31
N PHE A 495 0.67 -7.46 21.75
CA PHE A 495 0.02 -8.34 20.80
C PHE A 495 -1.15 -9.11 21.44
N ALA A 496 -0.98 -9.62 22.66
CA ALA A 496 -2.05 -10.31 23.41
C ALA A 496 -3.27 -9.42 23.63
N GLU A 497 -3.06 -8.15 24.02
CA GLU A 497 -4.14 -7.17 24.15
C GLU A 497 -4.85 -6.93 22.83
N PHE A 498 -4.09 -6.74 21.73
CA PHE A 498 -4.67 -6.52 20.41
C PHE A 498 -5.49 -7.72 19.90
N VAL A 499 -4.96 -8.94 19.95
CA VAL A 499 -5.65 -10.11 19.40
C VAL A 499 -6.94 -10.43 20.17
N ALA A 500 -7.00 -10.15 21.48
CA ALA A 500 -8.22 -10.30 22.26
C ALA A 500 -9.37 -9.43 21.72
N LEU A 501 -9.08 -8.24 21.18
CA LEU A 501 -10.07 -7.36 20.56
C LEU A 501 -10.62 -7.88 19.23
N THR A 502 -9.99 -8.89 18.62
CA THR A 502 -10.43 -9.45 17.34
C THR A 502 -11.36 -10.64 17.49
N ALA A 503 -11.58 -11.14 18.70
CA ALA A 503 -12.42 -12.30 18.96
C ALA A 503 -13.82 -12.12 18.37
N GLY A 504 -14.29 -13.13 17.61
CA GLY A 504 -15.58 -13.14 16.94
C GLY A 504 -15.71 -12.21 15.71
N ARG A 505 -14.62 -11.53 15.31
CA ARG A 505 -14.58 -10.70 14.08
C ARG A 505 -14.13 -11.54 12.89
N LEU A 506 -14.32 -11.05 11.66
CA LEU A 506 -13.81 -11.75 10.46
C LEU A 506 -12.30 -12.01 10.56
N CYS A 507 -11.54 -11.01 11.05
CA CYS A 507 -10.10 -11.13 11.31
C CYS A 507 -9.80 -11.70 12.71
N ASP A 508 -10.51 -12.73 13.15
CA ASP A 508 -10.28 -13.31 14.47
C ASP A 508 -8.84 -13.86 14.59
N LEU A 509 -8.08 -13.25 15.48
CA LEU A 509 -6.69 -13.59 15.82
C LEU A 509 -6.56 -14.10 17.26
N SER A 510 -7.68 -14.27 17.97
CA SER A 510 -7.73 -14.47 19.42
C SER A 510 -7.02 -15.73 19.91
N GLY A 511 -6.78 -16.72 19.03
CA GLY A 511 -5.98 -17.90 19.31
C GLY A 511 -4.48 -17.73 19.13
N LEU A 512 -4.00 -16.57 18.64
CA LEU A 512 -2.59 -16.34 18.36
C LEU A 512 -1.87 -15.73 19.57
N SER A 513 -0.60 -16.08 19.69
CA SER A 513 0.35 -15.42 20.58
C SER A 513 1.75 -15.45 20.00
N HIS A 514 2.68 -14.61 20.48
CA HIS A 514 4.09 -14.70 20.08
C HIS A 514 4.68 -16.09 20.38
N GLY A 515 4.32 -16.69 21.53
CA GLY A 515 4.78 -18.04 21.88
C GLY A 515 4.30 -19.10 20.90
N LEU A 516 3.01 -19.08 20.51
CA LEU A 516 2.47 -20.00 19.53
C LEU A 516 3.13 -19.82 18.16
N LEU A 517 3.23 -18.59 17.67
CA LEU A 517 3.86 -18.30 16.39
C LEU A 517 5.35 -18.67 16.35
N ALA A 518 6.07 -18.54 17.46
CA ALA A 518 7.47 -18.98 17.57
C ALA A 518 7.62 -20.51 17.48
N GLN A 519 6.66 -21.26 18.04
CA GLN A 519 6.69 -22.73 18.07
C GLN A 519 6.17 -23.37 16.77
N THR A 520 5.11 -22.80 16.19
CA THR A 520 4.37 -23.41 15.09
C THR A 520 4.58 -22.74 13.74
N GLY A 521 5.31 -21.61 13.72
CA GLY A 521 5.47 -20.79 12.52
C GLY A 521 4.25 -19.94 12.19
N PRO A 522 4.23 -19.31 11.00
CA PRO A 522 3.19 -18.37 10.59
C PRO A 522 1.81 -19.01 10.48
N GLN A 523 0.78 -18.33 11.03
CA GLN A 523 -0.61 -18.78 11.00
C GLN A 523 -1.49 -17.81 10.23
N GLN A 524 -2.54 -18.31 9.55
CA GLN A 524 -3.45 -17.50 8.75
C GLN A 524 -4.79 -17.29 9.49
N TRP A 525 -5.24 -16.02 9.58
CA TRP A 525 -6.56 -15.76 10.14
C TRP A 525 -7.71 -16.05 9.14
N PRO A 526 -8.92 -16.36 9.62
CA PRO A 526 -9.35 -16.40 11.02
C PRO A 526 -8.70 -17.54 11.82
N PHE A 527 -8.26 -17.21 13.04
CA PHE A 527 -7.64 -18.15 13.97
C PHE A 527 -8.19 -17.92 15.39
N PRO A 528 -9.48 -18.26 15.63
CA PRO A 528 -10.11 -18.10 16.93
C PRO A 528 -9.45 -18.95 18.03
N ALA A 529 -9.70 -18.58 19.29
CA ALA A 529 -9.22 -19.34 20.44
C ALA A 529 -9.63 -20.82 20.35
N GLY A 530 -8.68 -21.73 20.62
CA GLY A 530 -8.88 -23.16 20.47
C GLY A 530 -8.63 -23.71 19.07
N SER A 531 -8.23 -22.88 18.10
CA SER A 531 -7.83 -23.35 16.77
C SER A 531 -6.51 -24.13 16.83
N GLU A 532 -6.43 -25.21 16.04
CA GLU A 532 -5.19 -25.96 15.88
C GLU A 532 -4.26 -25.29 14.85
N PRO A 533 -2.96 -25.17 15.14
CA PRO A 533 -1.99 -24.64 14.19
C PRO A 533 -1.92 -25.47 12.91
N THR A 534 -1.86 -24.77 11.76
CA THR A 534 -1.76 -25.43 10.46
C THR A 534 -0.99 -24.57 9.46
N THR A 535 -0.25 -25.23 8.56
CA THR A 535 0.37 -24.59 7.39
C THR A 535 -0.58 -24.54 6.19
N SER A 536 -1.71 -25.24 6.25
CA SER A 536 -2.72 -25.26 5.18
C SER A 536 -3.31 -23.87 4.99
N SER A 537 -3.62 -23.54 3.73
CA SER A 537 -4.23 -22.26 3.38
C SER A 537 -5.72 -22.22 3.70
N LYS A 538 -6.16 -21.11 4.28
CA LYS A 538 -7.57 -20.85 4.59
C LYS A 538 -8.13 -19.80 3.62
N ARG A 539 -9.27 -20.10 3.01
CA ARG A 539 -10.03 -19.16 2.17
C ARG A 539 -11.20 -18.60 2.94
N LEU A 540 -11.55 -17.34 2.69
CA LEU A 540 -12.77 -16.76 3.26
C LEU A 540 -13.97 -17.10 2.37
N TYR A 541 -15.15 -17.13 3.00
CA TYR A 541 -16.44 -17.26 2.31
C TYR A 541 -16.66 -18.62 1.60
N GLY A 542 -15.98 -19.67 2.02
CA GLY A 542 -16.23 -21.04 1.50
C GLY A 542 -17.62 -21.58 1.82
N ASP A 543 -18.30 -21.02 2.81
CA ASP A 543 -19.68 -21.29 3.19
C ASP A 543 -20.69 -20.35 2.50
N HIS A 544 -20.23 -19.49 1.61
CA HIS A 544 -21.00 -18.45 0.92
C HIS A 544 -21.69 -17.43 1.87
N ARG A 545 -21.18 -17.28 3.09
CA ARG A 545 -21.63 -16.25 4.04
C ARG A 545 -20.64 -15.12 4.09
N PHE A 546 -21.13 -13.92 3.82
CA PHE A 546 -20.34 -12.70 3.74
C PHE A 546 -20.50 -11.83 4.98
N ALA A 547 -19.55 -10.93 5.23
CA ALA A 547 -19.54 -10.06 6.41
C ALA A 547 -20.51 -8.87 6.33
N THR A 548 -21.48 -8.91 5.44
CA THR A 548 -22.57 -7.94 5.31
C THR A 548 -23.67 -8.19 6.33
N ALA A 549 -24.53 -7.22 6.56
CA ALA A 549 -25.66 -7.39 7.48
C ALA A 549 -26.65 -8.49 7.04
N SER A 550 -26.81 -8.69 5.73
CA SER A 550 -27.66 -9.76 5.16
C SER A 550 -26.96 -11.12 5.09
N GLY A 551 -25.65 -11.18 5.32
CA GLY A 551 -24.82 -12.36 5.06
C GLY A 551 -24.59 -12.65 3.57
N ARG A 552 -25.03 -11.76 2.65
CA ARG A 552 -24.94 -11.91 1.20
C ARG A 552 -23.99 -10.88 0.61
N ALA A 553 -23.22 -11.24 -0.44
CA ALA A 553 -22.39 -10.30 -1.17
C ALA A 553 -23.24 -9.32 -2.00
N ARG A 554 -22.72 -8.13 -2.24
CA ARG A 554 -23.42 -7.06 -2.97
C ARG A 554 -22.81 -6.84 -4.33
N PHE A 555 -23.65 -6.84 -5.37
CA PHE A 555 -23.27 -6.26 -6.64
C PHE A 555 -23.22 -4.72 -6.54
N LEU A 556 -22.18 -4.12 -7.12
CA LEU A 556 -21.98 -2.67 -7.13
C LEU A 556 -22.23 -2.12 -8.54
N CYS A 557 -23.03 -1.06 -8.64
CA CYS A 557 -23.46 -0.44 -9.90
C CYS A 557 -22.83 0.94 -10.09
N ASP A 558 -21.53 1.10 -9.77
CA ASP A 558 -20.84 2.37 -9.93
C ASP A 558 -20.58 2.66 -11.42
N PRO A 559 -20.89 3.86 -11.93
CA PRO A 559 -20.60 4.23 -13.30
C PRO A 559 -19.09 4.54 -13.46
N PRO A 560 -18.49 4.26 -14.64
CA PRO A 560 -17.15 4.71 -14.95
C PRO A 560 -17.05 6.23 -14.97
N LEU A 561 -16.06 6.77 -14.25
CA LEU A 561 -15.74 8.20 -14.19
C LEU A 561 -14.61 8.58 -15.14
N GLY A 562 -13.78 7.60 -15.55
CA GLY A 562 -12.59 7.82 -16.35
C GLY A 562 -11.45 8.45 -15.56
N LEU A 563 -10.67 9.30 -16.22
CA LEU A 563 -9.55 10.01 -15.62
C LEU A 563 -10.01 11.20 -14.81
N GLY A 564 -9.45 11.40 -13.62
CA GLY A 564 -9.69 12.59 -12.81
C GLY A 564 -9.22 13.88 -13.51
N GLU A 565 -8.14 13.77 -14.30
CA GLU A 565 -7.62 14.85 -15.14
C GLU A 565 -7.39 14.30 -16.56
N PRO A 566 -8.42 14.40 -17.45
CA PRO A 566 -8.29 13.92 -18.82
C PRO A 566 -7.32 14.79 -19.62
N PRO A 567 -6.62 14.20 -20.63
CA PRO A 567 -5.82 14.96 -21.59
C PRO A 567 -6.62 16.07 -22.27
N CYS A 568 -5.91 17.16 -22.59
CA CYS A 568 -6.45 18.29 -23.33
C CYS A 568 -5.35 18.84 -24.28
N GLU A 569 -5.69 19.82 -25.12
CA GLU A 569 -4.75 20.40 -26.09
C GLU A 569 -3.45 20.88 -25.44
N ALA A 570 -3.51 21.52 -24.26
CA ALA A 570 -2.34 22.01 -23.53
C ALA A 570 -1.52 20.91 -22.85
N PHE A 571 -2.14 19.78 -22.52
CA PHE A 571 -1.54 18.62 -21.85
C PHE A 571 -2.08 17.33 -22.48
N PRO A 572 -1.57 16.96 -23.69
CA PRO A 572 -2.21 15.95 -24.52
C PRO A 572 -1.84 14.49 -24.18
N LEU A 573 -0.91 14.27 -23.25
CA LEU A 573 -0.41 12.96 -22.90
C LEU A 573 -0.82 12.58 -21.48
N VAL A 574 -0.92 11.27 -21.21
CA VAL A 574 -1.15 10.70 -19.88
C VAL A 574 0.16 10.19 -19.31
N LEU A 575 0.59 10.73 -18.17
CA LEU A 575 1.73 10.19 -17.43
C LEU A 575 1.24 9.17 -16.41
N THR A 576 1.76 7.94 -16.45
CA THR A 576 1.63 6.95 -15.40
C THR A 576 2.94 6.75 -14.66
N VAL A 577 2.88 6.45 -13.34
CA VAL A 577 4.08 6.20 -12.55
C VAL A 577 4.07 4.78 -11.98
N GLY A 578 5.26 4.22 -11.75
CA GLY A 578 5.38 2.86 -11.24
C GLY A 578 6.74 2.56 -10.63
N ARG A 579 7.06 1.28 -10.46
CA ARG A 579 8.28 0.80 -9.82
C ARG A 579 9.24 0.15 -10.81
N TYR A 580 10.52 0.20 -10.43
CA TYR A 580 11.56 -0.68 -10.95
C TYR A 580 11.83 -1.86 -10.01
N LEU A 581 12.28 -2.98 -10.57
CA LEU A 581 12.60 -4.21 -9.83
C LEU A 581 13.61 -3.99 -8.69
N GLY A 582 14.64 -3.19 -8.91
CA GLY A 582 15.73 -2.94 -7.95
C GLY A 582 15.34 -2.07 -6.77
N HIS A 583 14.29 -1.24 -6.89
CA HIS A 583 14.01 -0.22 -5.89
C HIS A 583 12.74 -0.44 -5.08
N TRP A 584 12.74 0.11 -3.86
CA TRP A 584 11.64 0.04 -2.92
C TRP A 584 11.22 1.45 -2.49
N HIS A 585 9.98 1.84 -2.81
CA HIS A 585 9.40 3.16 -2.52
C HIS A 585 10.36 4.32 -2.83
N THR A 586 10.76 5.10 -1.81
CA THR A 586 11.58 6.30 -1.93
C THR A 586 13.08 6.03 -1.78
N MET A 587 13.51 4.79 -2.00
CA MET A 587 14.91 4.35 -2.01
C MET A 587 15.67 4.50 -0.69
N THR A 588 15.04 4.89 0.42
CA THR A 588 15.69 5.09 1.73
C THR A 588 16.61 3.93 2.14
N ARG A 589 16.28 2.69 1.74
CA ARG A 589 17.13 1.51 1.93
C ARG A 589 17.79 1.04 0.64
N THR A 590 17.03 0.83 -0.42
CA THR A 590 17.56 0.25 -1.66
C THR A 590 18.54 1.17 -2.37
N GLY A 591 18.43 2.49 -2.20
CA GLY A 591 19.40 3.47 -2.69
C GLY A 591 20.80 3.37 -2.06
N LYS A 592 20.91 2.66 -0.92
CA LYS A 592 22.18 2.40 -0.22
C LYS A 592 22.91 1.15 -0.73
N VAL A 593 22.35 0.43 -1.69
CA VAL A 593 22.90 -0.82 -2.22
C VAL A 593 23.46 -0.60 -3.62
N PRO A 594 24.79 -0.54 -3.81
CA PRO A 594 25.39 -0.19 -5.10
C PRO A 594 24.93 -1.08 -6.27
N ARG A 595 24.78 -2.38 -6.03
CA ARG A 595 24.30 -3.30 -7.09
C ARG A 595 22.86 -3.08 -7.50
N LEU A 596 21.98 -2.55 -6.63
CA LEU A 596 20.61 -2.18 -6.98
C LEU A 596 20.59 -0.87 -7.78
N ASN A 597 21.42 0.10 -7.38
CA ASN A 597 21.60 1.34 -8.13
C ASN A 597 22.18 1.08 -9.52
N ALA A 598 23.12 0.13 -9.66
CA ALA A 598 23.67 -0.26 -10.96
C ALA A 598 22.63 -0.91 -11.90
N MET A 599 21.56 -1.52 -11.37
CA MET A 599 20.46 -2.04 -12.20
C MET A 599 19.60 -0.94 -12.80
N HIS A 600 19.43 0.15 -12.08
CA HIS A 600 18.60 1.30 -12.48
C HIS A 600 19.29 2.57 -11.96
N PRO A 601 20.33 3.07 -12.65
CA PRO A 601 21.15 4.18 -12.15
C PRO A 601 20.44 5.54 -12.22
N GLU A 602 19.43 5.64 -13.07
CA GLU A 602 18.69 6.87 -13.30
C GLU A 602 17.22 6.60 -13.67
N PRO A 603 16.31 7.56 -13.44
CA PRO A 603 14.95 7.46 -13.91
C PRO A 603 14.87 7.68 -15.42
N LEU A 604 14.25 6.76 -16.15
CA LEU A 604 14.03 6.88 -17.59
C LEU A 604 12.55 7.13 -17.89
N LEU A 605 12.28 8.09 -18.79
CA LEU A 605 10.96 8.36 -19.32
C LEU A 605 10.69 7.44 -20.50
N GLU A 606 9.80 6.46 -20.34
CA GLU A 606 9.37 5.62 -21.47
C GLU A 606 8.41 6.41 -22.37
N VAL A 607 8.71 6.44 -23.66
CA VAL A 607 7.97 7.16 -24.71
C VAL A 607 7.77 6.25 -25.91
N HIS A 608 6.53 6.18 -26.43
CA HIS A 608 6.24 5.43 -27.65
C HIS A 608 6.97 6.06 -28.88
N PRO A 609 7.46 5.28 -29.86
CA PRO A 609 8.14 5.81 -31.04
C PRO A 609 7.36 6.89 -31.79
N ASP A 610 6.04 6.76 -31.93
CA ASP A 610 5.20 7.76 -32.60
C ASP A 610 5.16 9.08 -31.83
N ASP A 611 5.08 9.01 -30.48
CA ASP A 611 5.13 10.20 -29.64
C ASP A 611 6.53 10.83 -29.67
N ALA A 612 7.59 10.02 -29.60
CA ALA A 612 8.96 10.52 -29.70
C ALA A 612 9.17 11.27 -31.02
N LYS A 613 8.71 10.71 -32.14
CA LYS A 613 8.75 11.38 -33.45
C LYS A 613 7.93 12.68 -33.46
N ARG A 614 6.72 12.65 -32.88
CA ARG A 614 5.83 13.84 -32.83
C ARG A 614 6.47 15.00 -32.07
N TYR A 615 7.21 14.71 -31.00
CA TYR A 615 7.84 15.72 -30.15
C TYR A 615 9.34 15.96 -30.47
N GLY A 616 9.86 15.35 -31.52
CA GLY A 616 11.24 15.53 -31.97
C GLY A 616 12.29 15.02 -30.97
N LEU A 617 12.00 13.92 -30.26
CA LEU A 617 12.87 13.36 -29.23
C LEU A 617 13.67 12.18 -29.79
N ALA A 618 14.96 12.13 -29.42
CA ALA A 618 15.83 10.98 -29.66
C ALA A 618 15.95 10.10 -28.40
N ASP A 619 16.27 8.83 -28.59
CA ASP A 619 16.56 7.92 -27.47
C ASP A 619 17.79 8.43 -26.69
N GLY A 620 17.71 8.42 -25.35
CA GLY A 620 18.73 8.96 -24.45
C GLY A 620 18.77 10.50 -24.35
N ALA A 621 17.99 11.24 -25.16
CA ALA A 621 17.90 12.69 -25.05
C ALA A 621 17.17 13.12 -23.75
N TRP A 622 17.47 14.32 -23.27
CA TRP A 622 16.72 14.90 -22.16
C TRP A 622 15.37 15.45 -22.64
N ALA A 623 14.33 15.16 -21.89
CA ALA A 623 13.00 15.70 -22.10
C ALA A 623 12.48 16.39 -20.86
N GLN A 624 11.72 17.46 -21.06
CA GLN A 624 10.97 18.16 -20.04
C GLN A 624 9.53 17.66 -20.04
N ILE A 625 9.07 17.18 -18.90
CA ILE A 625 7.70 16.75 -18.65
C ILE A 625 7.03 17.78 -17.74
N SER A 626 5.97 18.43 -18.21
CA SER A 626 5.24 19.44 -17.44
C SER A 626 3.78 19.05 -17.26
N SER A 627 3.28 19.23 -16.06
CA SER A 627 1.84 19.22 -15.73
C SER A 627 1.38 20.61 -15.31
N ARG A 628 0.13 20.76 -14.88
CA ARG A 628 -0.36 22.03 -14.30
C ARG A 628 0.30 22.37 -12.96
N ARG A 629 1.08 21.47 -12.35
CA ARG A 629 1.59 21.56 -10.97
C ARG A 629 3.10 21.72 -10.89
N GLY A 630 3.80 21.33 -11.91
CA GLY A 630 5.25 21.38 -11.91
C GLY A 630 5.84 20.81 -13.18
N THR A 631 7.15 20.79 -13.20
CA THR A 631 7.98 20.33 -14.31
C THR A 631 9.12 19.48 -13.77
N VAL A 632 9.39 18.36 -14.43
CA VAL A 632 10.58 17.52 -14.17
C VAL A 632 11.29 17.23 -15.48
N THR A 633 12.57 16.88 -15.40
CA THR A 633 13.37 16.43 -16.55
C THR A 633 13.80 14.99 -16.35
N ALA A 634 13.82 14.23 -17.44
CA ALA A 634 14.31 12.85 -17.45
C ALA A 634 14.89 12.50 -18.82
N LYS A 635 15.78 11.50 -18.86
CA LYS A 635 16.22 10.94 -20.14
C LYS A 635 15.13 10.08 -20.76
N VAL A 636 14.98 10.19 -22.06
CA VAL A 636 14.02 9.45 -22.86
C VAL A 636 14.51 8.02 -23.12
N GLN A 637 13.63 7.07 -22.91
CA GLN A 637 13.76 5.70 -23.43
C GLN A 637 12.64 5.48 -24.44
N ILE A 638 12.99 5.39 -25.72
CA ILE A 638 12.01 5.10 -26.78
C ILE A 638 11.70 3.60 -26.76
N THR A 639 10.43 3.25 -26.64
CA THR A 639 10.00 1.86 -26.58
C THR A 639 8.57 1.68 -27.11
N ASP A 640 8.35 0.60 -27.87
CA ASP A 640 7.03 0.15 -28.33
C ASP A 640 6.23 -0.60 -27.25
N ARG A 641 6.83 -0.77 -26.06
CA ARG A 641 6.20 -1.44 -24.91
C ARG A 641 5.18 -0.58 -24.18
N ILE A 642 5.02 0.66 -24.56
CA ILE A 642 4.01 1.56 -23.99
C ILE A 642 3.04 2.00 -25.07
N ARG A 643 1.78 2.17 -24.73
CA ARG A 643 0.74 2.63 -25.64
C ARG A 643 1.02 4.08 -26.10
N PRO A 644 0.79 4.43 -27.40
CA PRO A 644 0.83 5.83 -27.85
C PRO A 644 -0.06 6.74 -27.01
N GLY A 645 0.41 7.96 -26.74
CA GLY A 645 -0.29 8.92 -25.88
C GLY A 645 -0.11 8.69 -24.38
N THR A 646 0.62 7.64 -23.99
CA THR A 646 0.94 7.32 -22.58
C THR A 646 2.44 7.40 -22.34
N LEU A 647 2.84 8.01 -21.24
CA LEU A 647 4.22 8.08 -20.76
C LEU A 647 4.35 7.31 -19.44
N PHE A 648 5.53 6.76 -19.18
CA PHE A 648 5.83 6.15 -17.88
C PHE A 648 7.09 6.77 -17.28
N LEU A 649 7.02 7.09 -15.98
CA LEU A 649 8.16 7.57 -15.19
C LEU A 649 8.24 6.79 -13.87
N PRO A 650 9.42 6.30 -13.44
CA PRO A 650 9.55 5.62 -12.15
C PRO A 650 9.40 6.61 -10.98
N MET A 651 8.77 6.15 -9.90
CA MET A 651 8.37 6.97 -8.76
C MET A 651 9.42 7.09 -7.64
N HIS A 652 10.59 6.50 -7.81
CA HIS A 652 11.51 6.24 -6.69
C HIS A 652 12.35 7.43 -6.27
N TRP A 653 12.74 8.28 -7.21
CA TRP A 653 13.68 9.37 -6.99
C TRP A 653 13.03 10.57 -6.30
N GLY A 654 13.56 10.93 -5.13
CA GLY A 654 13.22 12.17 -4.42
C GLY A 654 14.23 13.29 -4.71
N GLY A 655 14.00 14.48 -4.15
CA GLY A 655 14.83 15.66 -4.36
C GLY A 655 16.25 15.56 -3.77
N SER A 656 16.47 14.68 -2.79
CA SER A 656 17.77 14.43 -2.16
C SER A 656 18.65 13.41 -2.90
N GLN A 657 18.09 12.74 -3.93
CA GLN A 657 18.82 11.72 -4.67
C GLN A 657 19.67 12.32 -5.78
N GLU A 658 20.81 11.70 -6.07
CA GLU A 658 21.51 11.94 -7.32
C GLU A 658 20.59 11.63 -8.50
N ASN A 659 20.53 12.44 -9.52
CA ASN A 659 19.56 12.38 -10.62
C ASN A 659 18.10 12.54 -10.16
N ALA A 660 17.84 13.47 -9.24
CA ALA A 660 16.52 13.76 -8.73
C ALA A 660 15.46 13.91 -9.85
N CYS A 661 14.37 13.16 -9.75
CA CYS A 661 13.25 13.21 -10.69
C CYS A 661 11.95 12.90 -9.95
N GLU A 662 11.33 13.92 -9.40
CA GLU A 662 10.18 13.81 -8.52
C GLU A 662 8.88 13.61 -9.30
N ALA A 663 8.65 12.40 -9.79
CA ALA A 663 7.47 12.07 -10.60
C ALA A 663 6.14 12.49 -9.95
N ASN A 664 6.04 12.44 -8.61
CA ASN A 664 4.85 12.84 -7.87
C ASN A 664 4.62 14.36 -7.79
N ALA A 665 5.62 15.17 -8.14
CA ALA A 665 5.42 16.62 -8.33
C ALA A 665 4.47 16.93 -9.49
N LEU A 666 4.37 16.02 -10.46
CA LEU A 666 3.48 16.14 -11.62
C LEU A 666 2.06 15.66 -11.33
N MET A 667 1.86 14.82 -10.30
CA MET A 667 0.57 14.20 -10.00
C MET A 667 -0.41 15.19 -9.36
N HIS A 668 -1.70 15.05 -9.67
CA HIS A 668 -2.75 15.87 -9.08
C HIS A 668 -3.26 15.29 -7.77
N ALA A 669 -3.90 16.14 -6.97
CA ALA A 669 -4.50 15.80 -5.70
C ALA A 669 -6.01 15.53 -5.86
N LEU A 670 -6.39 14.62 -6.76
CA LEU A 670 -7.74 14.09 -6.89
C LEU A 670 -7.79 12.68 -6.30
N PHE A 671 -8.90 12.34 -5.69
CA PHE A 671 -9.03 11.16 -4.84
C PHE A 671 -10.30 10.37 -5.17
N CYS A 672 -10.23 9.06 -4.95
CA CYS A 672 -11.42 8.23 -4.93
C CYS A 672 -12.39 8.73 -3.83
N PRO A 673 -13.68 8.99 -4.15
CA PRO A 673 -14.63 9.55 -3.19
C PRO A 673 -14.90 8.62 -2.00
N HIS A 674 -14.77 7.32 -2.18
CA HIS A 674 -15.02 6.32 -1.15
C HIS A 674 -13.79 6.05 -0.28
N SER A 675 -12.64 5.81 -0.93
CA SER A 675 -11.42 5.37 -0.24
C SER A 675 -10.47 6.50 0.13
N ARG A 676 -10.64 7.69 -0.43
CA ARG A 676 -9.68 8.81 -0.35
C ARG A 676 -8.28 8.45 -0.86
N GLN A 677 -8.17 7.40 -1.68
CA GLN A 677 -6.92 7.05 -2.34
C GLN A 677 -6.61 8.02 -3.47
N PRO A 678 -5.39 8.58 -3.58
CA PRO A 678 -5.04 9.51 -4.66
C PRO A 678 -4.90 8.80 -6.00
N GLU A 679 -5.21 9.49 -7.09
CA GLU A 679 -4.91 9.03 -8.43
C GLU A 679 -3.44 9.30 -8.77
N LEU A 680 -2.61 8.25 -8.67
CA LEU A 680 -1.18 8.29 -8.99
C LEU A 680 -0.85 7.52 -10.28
N LYS A 681 -1.88 7.15 -11.08
CA LYS A 681 -1.69 6.39 -12.32
C LYS A 681 -2.08 7.18 -13.57
N ALA A 682 -2.50 8.41 -13.39
CA ALA A 682 -2.77 9.30 -14.50
C ALA A 682 -2.57 10.76 -14.09
N ALA A 683 -1.83 11.49 -14.91
CA ALA A 683 -1.77 12.95 -14.88
C ALA A 683 -1.67 13.45 -16.32
N ALA A 684 -2.43 14.50 -16.65
CA ALA A 684 -2.32 15.13 -17.95
C ALA A 684 -1.01 15.93 -18.03
N VAL A 685 -0.17 15.64 -19.02
CA VAL A 685 1.15 16.25 -19.18
C VAL A 685 1.42 16.67 -20.62
N ARG A 686 2.34 17.62 -20.80
CA ARG A 686 2.98 17.94 -22.07
C ARG A 686 4.44 17.53 -22.04
N LEU A 687 5.00 17.25 -23.21
CA LEU A 687 6.36 16.80 -23.41
C LEU A 687 7.08 17.77 -24.34
N ALA A 688 8.33 18.11 -24.03
CA ALA A 688 9.20 18.94 -24.87
C ALA A 688 10.65 18.44 -24.76
N ALA A 689 11.44 18.66 -25.81
CA ALA A 689 12.87 18.47 -25.72
C ALA A 689 13.46 19.45 -24.68
N ALA A 690 14.44 18.98 -23.92
CA ALA A 690 15.18 19.83 -22.99
C ALA A 690 16.64 19.90 -23.47
N ASP A 691 17.24 21.10 -23.44
CA ASP A 691 18.68 21.21 -23.56
C ASP A 691 19.35 20.47 -22.39
N GLN A 692 20.55 19.93 -22.59
CA GLN A 692 21.30 19.30 -21.51
C GLN A 692 21.35 20.29 -20.33
N VAL A 693 20.81 19.88 -19.19
CA VAL A 693 21.02 20.64 -17.95
C VAL A 693 22.52 20.54 -17.67
N SER A 694 23.26 21.59 -18.00
CA SER A 694 24.66 21.72 -17.61
C SER A 694 24.69 21.59 -16.09
N GLY A 695 25.29 20.51 -15.61
CA GLY A 695 25.52 20.27 -14.19
C GLY A 695 26.53 21.27 -13.63
N GLU A 696 26.10 22.50 -13.43
CA GLU A 696 26.77 23.44 -12.54
C GLU A 696 26.00 23.42 -11.21
N SER A 697 26.39 22.49 -10.35
CA SER A 697 26.18 22.63 -8.91
C SER A 697 26.99 23.84 -8.46
N GLY A 698 26.33 24.96 -8.26
CA GLY A 698 26.92 26.09 -7.57
C GLY A 698 27.43 25.64 -6.20
N SER A 699 28.72 25.91 -6.01
CA SER A 699 29.53 25.72 -4.81
C SER A 699 28.92 26.34 -3.56
#